data_f3d725ff6370b3dc1aea23492b442b27
#
_entry.id   f3d725ff6370b3dc1aea23492b442b27
#
_cell.length_a   1.000
_cell.length_b   1.000
_cell.length_c   1.000
_cell.angle_alpha   90.00
_cell.angle_beta   90.00
_cell.angle_gamma   90.00
#
_symmetry.space_group_name_H-M   'P 1'
#
loop_
_entity.id
_entity.type
_entity.pdbx_description
1 polymer ?
#
loop_
_entity_poly.entity_id
_entity_poly.type
_entity_poly.pdbx_seq_one_letter_code
_entity_poly.pdbx_strand_id
1 'polypeptide(L)'
;LTALLAPDTRRIGRPPGPTHADRAPDSLAAGTPEPLRSDLIALLGAERVLARAIDLIAYASDASPYRRLPAAVVMAHDAEDVGKVLAYARRTGIAVNFRGGGTSLSGQGGTDGILIDVRRWFAGVRIEDGGQRARIRAGTLLGLANRLLARHGAKLGPDPASKDIATLGGVIANNSGGMRCGVTWDPYSTVASMTLVLASGTVIDTAAPDAEQRFAQAEPELAQGLLDLRAELLADEELAQRVRRKYEIKNVTGYRLCAFLDADTPLEIFRRLLVGSEGTLAFIAEAVMRTRPEPKQTTLAWVHFANIDAAAAAVPALVAAGARATELMVAPALIAAAWNMPGTPEYWRELAPESAALIVEFGGNDDAELDQDEAAAAQILAGHELIRPHRFTRDHQEIELAWTVREGLFGLVGRLRLPGTALIVEDVCVRPERIAECARDLQALLGKHQFLVGVAGHASAGNLHFQLTPDFTKPEDIERYEQFMEELVELIVSKYDGSLKAEHGTGVNMAPYVEREWGAKATAIMWRVKQLADPLNVLNPGAVLNRDPGIHLKNLKSQPAIEEVASQCVECGFCEPVCPSRNATTTPRQRIVIRRELARQAEGSPVYEALLGDFEYDALQTCAADGTCQGVCPVAIDTGKLVKQLRQRERGEREEAVALAIARRYGVAERAARAGLAAAGVAADVLGQRLVARVPELVRRRVSNELVPTLPANLPPAAPARMPVTVRAGAAAVYLPACLNRIFGNAREAGSAASRQAAGAAALSLPQALVDVSARAGLPLWIPNDVAGHCCATPWSSKGYRRGHEHMAAKTAAALWRWSDGGRLPVVIDASSCALGLRDEIAPCLTDPERERFQRIEILDSIAWAHDRLLPELYVTGRLARMAVHPTCAVSQLGLAGKLDALARTLADDVVVPAASTCCGMAGDRGLLHPELPASALRDAAAELAEREAEGQRVDAHVCSNRTCEIALQQVTGAPYESFVLALERLTTRA
;
A
#
# COMPACT_ATOMS: atom_id res chain seq x y z
N LEU A 1 37.35 5.07 15.79
CA LEU A 1 36.47 5.66 14.78
C LEU A 1 35.02 5.18 14.97
N THR A 2 34.81 3.91 15.25
CA THR A 2 33.46 3.30 15.43
C THR A 2 32.68 3.96 16.56
N ALA A 3 33.29 4.14 17.75
CA ALA A 3 32.64 4.78 18.88
C ALA A 3 32.45 6.32 18.72
N LEU A 4 33.10 6.93 17.73
CA LEU A 4 33.04 8.37 17.44
C LEU A 4 31.99 8.74 16.39
N LEU A 5 31.54 7.76 15.60
CA LEU A 5 30.61 7.95 14.46
C LEU A 5 29.40 7.04 14.55
N ALA A 6 29.20 6.28 15.64
CA ALA A 6 28.03 5.47 15.85
C ALA A 6 26.83 6.36 16.21
N PRO A 7 25.66 6.18 15.60
CA PRO A 7 24.46 6.89 16.00
C PRO A 7 24.08 6.53 17.44
N ASP A 8 23.48 7.46 18.17
CA ASP A 8 22.99 7.23 19.51
C ASP A 8 21.46 7.31 19.52
N THR A 9 20.81 6.18 19.41
CA THR A 9 19.36 6.05 19.35
C THR A 9 18.65 6.60 20.59
N ARG A 10 19.33 6.66 21.74
CA ARG A 10 18.77 7.26 22.96
C ARG A 10 18.46 8.76 22.78
N ARG A 11 19.15 9.46 21.87
CA ARG A 11 18.91 10.87 21.56
C ARG A 11 17.60 11.13 20.86
N ILE A 12 16.97 10.12 20.24
CA ILE A 12 15.64 10.32 19.65
C ILE A 12 14.59 10.63 20.70
N GLY A 13 14.80 10.19 21.92
CA GLY A 13 13.97 10.46 23.08
C GLY A 13 12.55 9.87 22.98
N ARG A 14 11.84 9.93 24.10
CA ARG A 14 10.42 9.64 24.16
C ARG A 14 9.61 10.78 23.49
N PRO A 15 8.54 10.51 22.69
CA PRO A 15 7.60 11.55 22.29
C PRO A 15 7.00 12.26 23.52
N PRO A 16 6.73 13.57 23.45
CA PRO A 16 6.13 14.32 24.57
C PRO A 16 4.72 13.82 24.88
N GLY A 17 4.31 13.91 26.12
CA GLY A 17 2.95 13.55 26.58
C GLY A 17 2.92 12.65 27.82
N PRO A 18 1.74 12.37 28.36
CA PRO A 18 1.58 11.45 29.50
C PRO A 18 1.87 9.99 29.11
N THR A 19 2.05 9.14 30.10
CA THR A 19 1.95 7.69 29.93
C THR A 19 0.46 7.32 29.77
N HIS A 20 0.18 6.22 29.08
CA HIS A 20 -1.19 5.79 28.81
C HIS A 20 -1.51 4.46 29.50
N ALA A 21 -2.78 4.28 29.87
CA ALA A 21 -3.24 3.07 30.57
C ALA A 21 -3.15 1.82 29.68
N ASP A 22 -3.29 1.97 28.36
CA ASP A 22 -3.20 0.91 27.35
C ASP A 22 -1.76 0.57 26.93
N ARG A 23 -0.74 1.00 27.72
CA ARG A 23 0.65 0.64 27.47
C ARG A 23 0.88 -0.87 27.56
N ALA A 24 1.85 -1.37 26.82
CA ALA A 24 2.27 -2.76 26.91
C ALA A 24 2.84 -3.05 28.33
N PRO A 25 2.52 -4.19 28.94
CA PRO A 25 3.02 -4.56 30.26
C PRO A 25 4.52 -4.81 30.22
N ASP A 26 5.21 -4.56 31.33
CA ASP A 26 6.67 -4.68 31.46
C ASP A 26 7.20 -6.08 31.11
N SER A 27 6.38 -7.14 31.34
CA SER A 27 6.69 -8.51 30.96
C SER A 27 6.90 -8.71 29.45
N LEU A 28 6.30 -7.85 28.61
CA LEU A 28 6.47 -7.93 27.15
C LEU A 28 7.90 -7.63 26.69
N ALA A 29 8.73 -7.00 27.51
CA ALA A 29 10.13 -6.76 27.20
C ALA A 29 10.92 -8.04 26.88
N ALA A 30 10.52 -9.18 27.46
CA ALA A 30 11.09 -10.49 27.16
C ALA A 30 10.62 -11.09 25.83
N GLY A 31 9.64 -10.47 25.16
CA GLY A 31 9.00 -10.99 23.95
C GLY A 31 8.03 -12.14 24.23
N THR A 32 7.86 -13.03 23.26
CA THR A 32 7.03 -14.24 23.36
C THR A 32 7.42 -15.10 24.56
N PRO A 33 6.47 -15.44 25.46
CA PRO A 33 6.77 -16.22 26.67
C PRO A 33 7.13 -17.67 26.36
N GLU A 34 7.93 -18.28 27.21
CA GLU A 34 8.15 -19.73 27.21
C GLU A 34 6.97 -20.48 27.87
N PRO A 35 6.61 -21.71 27.47
CA PRO A 35 7.25 -22.49 26.40
C PRO A 35 6.77 -22.16 24.96
N LEU A 36 5.83 -21.24 24.79
CA LEU A 36 5.24 -20.90 23.49
C LEU A 36 6.31 -20.59 22.42
N ARG A 37 7.32 -19.82 22.82
CA ARG A 37 8.42 -19.44 21.89
C ARG A 37 9.20 -20.65 21.41
N SER A 38 9.69 -21.48 22.34
CA SER A 38 10.47 -22.68 21.99
C SER A 38 9.67 -23.70 21.20
N ASP A 39 8.39 -23.87 21.51
CA ASP A 39 7.49 -24.80 20.83
C ASP A 39 7.24 -24.36 19.37
N LEU A 40 6.93 -23.08 19.14
CA LEU A 40 6.70 -22.54 17.80
C LEU A 40 7.99 -22.59 16.95
N ILE A 41 9.16 -22.29 17.54
CA ILE A 41 10.45 -22.40 16.86
C ILE A 41 10.74 -23.85 16.47
N ALA A 42 10.48 -24.81 17.36
CA ALA A 42 10.64 -26.23 17.05
C ALA A 42 9.68 -26.70 15.93
N LEU A 43 8.49 -26.11 15.88
CA LEU A 43 7.45 -26.48 14.93
C LEU A 43 7.72 -25.93 13.51
N LEU A 44 8.24 -24.72 13.40
CA LEU A 44 8.29 -23.96 12.14
C LEU A 44 9.68 -23.48 11.72
N GLY A 45 10.64 -23.40 12.65
CA GLY A 45 11.93 -22.74 12.47
C GLY A 45 11.95 -21.31 12.98
N ALA A 46 13.12 -20.87 13.47
CA ALA A 46 13.29 -19.58 14.12
C ALA A 46 13.00 -18.37 13.21
N GLU A 47 13.26 -18.49 11.92
CA GLU A 47 13.06 -17.44 10.92
C GLU A 47 11.58 -17.15 10.62
N ARG A 48 10.66 -17.99 11.08
CA ARG A 48 9.22 -17.87 10.90
C ARG A 48 8.48 -17.43 12.15
N VAL A 49 9.19 -17.26 13.28
CA VAL A 49 8.59 -16.87 14.55
C VAL A 49 9.15 -15.49 14.95
N LEU A 50 8.31 -14.47 14.85
CA LEU A 50 8.60 -13.12 15.30
C LEU A 50 8.26 -13.04 16.79
N ALA A 51 9.26 -12.95 17.64
CA ALA A 51 9.12 -13.18 19.08
C ALA A 51 9.64 -12.05 19.96
N ARG A 52 10.30 -11.01 19.39
CA ARG A 52 10.83 -9.87 20.15
C ARG A 52 9.70 -8.91 20.54
N ALA A 53 9.91 -8.11 21.57
CA ALA A 53 8.94 -7.09 21.98
C ALA A 53 8.52 -6.17 20.82
N ILE A 54 9.47 -5.72 20.01
CA ILE A 54 9.23 -4.85 18.85
C ILE A 54 8.33 -5.54 17.83
N ASP A 55 8.52 -6.84 17.59
CA ASP A 55 7.73 -7.62 16.66
C ASP A 55 6.26 -7.71 17.11
N LEU A 56 6.02 -8.03 18.39
CA LEU A 56 4.67 -8.17 18.95
C LEU A 56 3.92 -6.83 18.94
N ILE A 57 4.60 -5.75 19.30
CA ILE A 57 4.03 -4.40 19.26
C ILE A 57 3.72 -3.95 17.85
N ALA A 58 4.56 -4.26 16.87
CA ALA A 58 4.34 -3.93 15.46
C ALA A 58 3.03 -4.51 14.90
N TYR A 59 2.54 -5.61 15.48
CA TYR A 59 1.29 -6.28 15.11
C TYR A 59 0.11 -6.03 16.06
N ALA A 60 0.29 -5.22 17.11
CA ALA A 60 -0.75 -4.96 18.09
C ALA A 60 -1.94 -4.14 17.57
N SER A 61 -1.77 -3.45 16.43
CA SER A 61 -2.76 -2.54 15.87
C SER A 61 -3.08 -2.89 14.40
N ASP A 62 -4.28 -2.51 13.98
CA ASP A 62 -4.77 -2.50 12.61
C ASP A 62 -5.60 -1.22 12.37
N ALA A 63 -6.42 -1.18 11.31
CA ALA A 63 -7.24 0.00 11.01
C ALA A 63 -8.42 0.19 11.98
N SER A 64 -8.75 -0.80 12.81
CA SER A 64 -9.84 -0.74 13.79
C SER A 64 -9.48 0.12 15.01
N PRO A 65 -10.46 0.50 15.83
CA PRO A 65 -10.20 1.22 17.07
C PRO A 65 -9.60 0.37 18.20
N TYR A 66 -9.31 -0.91 17.94
CA TYR A 66 -8.85 -1.86 18.95
C TYR A 66 -7.34 -2.06 18.92
N ARG A 67 -6.79 -2.37 20.09
CA ARG A 67 -5.40 -2.74 20.27
C ARG A 67 -5.31 -4.02 21.10
N ARG A 68 -4.74 -5.08 20.50
CA ARG A 68 -4.51 -6.37 21.15
C ARG A 68 -3.07 -6.81 20.92
N LEU A 69 -2.35 -7.14 21.99
CA LEU A 69 -0.94 -7.55 21.95
C LEU A 69 -0.87 -9.06 21.70
N PRO A 70 -0.39 -9.53 20.53
CA PRO A 70 -0.24 -10.96 20.32
C PRO A 70 0.84 -11.54 21.24
N ALA A 71 0.63 -12.77 21.71
CA ALA A 71 1.64 -13.51 22.47
C ALA A 71 2.78 -14.00 21.57
N ALA A 72 2.48 -14.29 20.29
CA ALA A 72 3.45 -14.63 19.26
C ALA A 72 2.94 -14.22 17.89
N VAL A 73 3.85 -13.93 16.94
CA VAL A 73 3.53 -13.73 15.53
C VAL A 73 4.25 -14.80 14.70
N VAL A 74 3.52 -15.46 13.82
CA VAL A 74 4.02 -16.55 12.98
C VAL A 74 3.87 -16.19 11.51
N MET A 75 4.91 -16.41 10.73
CA MET A 75 4.96 -16.23 9.28
C MET A 75 4.82 -17.61 8.61
N ALA A 76 3.59 -18.11 8.45
CA ALA A 76 3.35 -19.41 7.85
C ALA A 76 3.72 -19.43 6.36
N HIS A 77 4.36 -20.53 5.91
CA HIS A 77 4.81 -20.69 4.53
C HIS A 77 3.72 -21.31 3.65
N ASP A 78 2.95 -22.24 4.18
CA ASP A 78 1.92 -23.00 3.47
C ASP A 78 0.78 -23.44 4.40
N ALA A 79 -0.19 -24.15 3.83
CA ALA A 79 -1.35 -24.65 4.58
C ALA A 79 -0.96 -25.70 5.64
N GLU A 80 0.13 -26.44 5.42
CA GLU A 80 0.63 -27.43 6.39
C GLU A 80 1.17 -26.75 7.64
N ASP A 81 1.93 -25.67 7.49
CA ASP A 81 2.41 -24.87 8.63
C ASP A 81 1.23 -24.31 9.45
N VAL A 82 0.20 -23.78 8.77
CA VAL A 82 -1.03 -23.34 9.44
C VAL A 82 -1.67 -24.51 10.20
N GLY A 83 -1.79 -25.67 9.57
CA GLY A 83 -2.33 -26.89 10.20
C GLY A 83 -1.56 -27.30 11.46
N LYS A 84 -0.22 -27.24 11.45
CA LYS A 84 0.64 -27.51 12.62
C LYS A 84 0.37 -26.52 13.75
N VAL A 85 0.23 -25.23 13.45
CA VAL A 85 -0.08 -24.19 14.46
C VAL A 85 -1.48 -24.40 15.02
N LEU A 86 -2.50 -24.72 14.21
CA LEU A 86 -3.85 -25.01 14.69
C LEU A 86 -3.92 -26.24 15.58
N ALA A 87 -3.22 -27.33 15.19
CA ALA A 87 -3.10 -28.51 16.02
C ALA A 87 -2.40 -28.23 17.37
N TYR A 88 -1.39 -27.34 17.37
CA TYR A 88 -0.75 -26.87 18.60
C TYR A 88 -1.72 -26.07 19.47
N ALA A 89 -2.43 -25.10 18.86
CA ALA A 89 -3.40 -24.25 19.54
C ALA A 89 -4.53 -25.08 20.18
N ARG A 90 -5.02 -26.10 19.47
CA ARG A 90 -6.03 -27.03 19.99
C ARG A 90 -5.55 -27.80 21.22
N ARG A 91 -4.26 -28.19 21.26
CA ARG A 91 -3.68 -28.90 22.44
C ARG A 91 -3.49 -27.98 23.64
N THR A 92 -3.14 -26.74 23.40
CA THR A 92 -2.75 -25.80 24.46
C THR A 92 -3.88 -24.86 24.90
N GLY A 93 -4.96 -24.77 24.11
CA GLY A 93 -6.05 -23.83 24.34
C GLY A 93 -5.70 -22.37 24.00
N ILE A 94 -4.58 -22.11 23.33
CA ILE A 94 -4.15 -20.76 22.95
C ILE A 94 -4.95 -20.30 21.73
N ALA A 95 -5.49 -19.09 21.80
CA ALA A 95 -6.22 -18.48 20.68
C ALA A 95 -5.31 -18.25 19.45
N VAL A 96 -5.86 -18.40 18.26
CA VAL A 96 -5.20 -18.13 16.98
C VAL A 96 -6.03 -17.17 16.15
N ASN A 97 -5.38 -16.24 15.49
CA ASN A 97 -6.02 -15.39 14.49
C ASN A 97 -5.12 -15.23 13.25
N PHE A 98 -5.69 -14.76 12.14
CA PHE A 98 -5.01 -14.62 10.86
C PHE A 98 -4.91 -13.14 10.47
N ARG A 99 -3.74 -12.74 9.94
CA ARG A 99 -3.49 -11.36 9.52
C ARG A 99 -3.18 -11.31 8.02
N GLY A 100 -4.07 -10.65 7.28
CA GLY A 100 -3.82 -10.17 5.93
C GLY A 100 -3.29 -8.73 5.93
N GLY A 101 -3.89 -7.85 5.15
CA GLY A 101 -3.49 -6.44 5.06
C GLY A 101 -3.62 -5.60 6.33
N GLY A 102 -4.35 -6.09 7.35
CA GLY A 102 -4.64 -5.32 8.56
C GLY A 102 -5.50 -4.10 8.28
N THR A 103 -6.45 -4.24 7.37
CA THR A 103 -7.46 -3.24 6.97
C THR A 103 -8.77 -3.38 7.73
N SER A 104 -8.83 -4.31 8.66
CA SER A 104 -9.98 -4.57 9.52
C SER A 104 -10.43 -3.30 10.24
N LEU A 105 -11.74 -3.01 10.19
CA LEU A 105 -12.35 -1.83 10.80
C LEU A 105 -13.14 -2.17 12.08
N SER A 106 -13.50 -3.44 12.27
CA SER A 106 -14.37 -3.91 13.36
C SER A 106 -13.64 -4.76 14.41
N GLY A 107 -12.29 -4.81 14.38
CA GLY A 107 -11.48 -5.50 15.40
C GLY A 107 -11.30 -7.01 15.17
N GLN A 108 -11.72 -7.57 14.03
CA GLN A 108 -11.56 -8.99 13.71
C GLN A 108 -10.09 -9.38 13.42
N GLY A 109 -9.17 -8.44 13.22
CA GLY A 109 -7.78 -8.71 12.83
C GLY A 109 -6.79 -8.83 13.99
N GLY A 110 -7.21 -8.64 15.25
CA GLY A 110 -6.34 -8.63 16.43
C GLY A 110 -6.51 -9.87 17.31
N THR A 111 -5.47 -10.24 18.07
CA THR A 111 -5.50 -11.33 19.06
C THR A 111 -4.50 -11.06 20.16
N ASP A 112 -4.70 -11.68 21.32
CA ASP A 112 -3.75 -11.82 22.42
C ASP A 112 -3.06 -13.20 22.44
N GLY A 113 -3.42 -14.08 21.53
CA GLY A 113 -2.80 -15.38 21.30
C GLY A 113 -1.77 -15.37 20.18
N ILE A 114 -1.81 -16.39 19.30
CA ILE A 114 -0.92 -16.52 18.14
C ILE A 114 -1.53 -15.79 16.94
N LEU A 115 -0.79 -14.90 16.36
CA LEU A 115 -1.17 -14.22 15.11
C LEU A 115 -0.41 -14.80 13.93
N ILE A 116 -1.12 -15.35 12.93
CA ILE A 116 -0.51 -15.91 11.72
C ILE A 116 -0.59 -14.86 10.60
N ASP A 117 0.57 -14.32 10.17
CA ASP A 117 0.67 -13.43 9.02
C ASP A 117 0.82 -14.24 7.73
N VAL A 118 -0.07 -13.99 6.76
CA VAL A 118 -0.11 -14.72 5.48
C VAL A 118 0.46 -13.94 4.31
N ARG A 119 0.87 -12.69 4.48
CA ARG A 119 1.26 -11.80 3.39
C ARG A 119 2.54 -12.21 2.67
N ARG A 120 3.50 -12.77 3.42
CA ARG A 120 4.85 -13.01 2.91
C ARG A 120 4.93 -14.22 1.97
N TRP A 121 4.19 -15.28 2.26
CA TRP A 121 4.36 -16.59 1.59
C TRP A 121 3.11 -17.09 0.89
N PHE A 122 1.91 -16.64 1.28
CA PHE A 122 0.65 -17.00 0.63
C PHE A 122 0.31 -16.08 -0.53
N ALA A 123 1.28 -15.60 -1.30
CA ALA A 123 1.05 -14.81 -2.50
C ALA A 123 1.15 -15.69 -3.77
N GLY A 124 0.34 -15.38 -4.76
CA GLY A 124 0.35 -16.04 -6.05
C GLY A 124 -1.01 -16.00 -6.73
N VAL A 125 -0.99 -15.87 -8.07
CA VAL A 125 -2.18 -15.85 -8.93
C VAL A 125 -1.93 -16.75 -10.12
N ARG A 126 -2.85 -17.66 -10.38
CA ARG A 126 -2.89 -18.45 -11.61
C ARG A 126 -4.19 -18.16 -12.35
N ILE A 127 -4.07 -17.59 -13.55
CA ILE A 127 -5.20 -17.33 -14.42
C ILE A 127 -5.66 -18.65 -15.06
N GLU A 128 -6.96 -18.92 -15.01
CA GLU A 128 -7.60 -20.12 -15.54
C GLU A 128 -8.64 -19.74 -16.60
N ASP A 129 -8.92 -20.64 -17.54
CA ASP A 129 -9.97 -20.53 -18.56
C ASP A 129 -9.91 -19.19 -19.33
N GLY A 130 -8.71 -18.77 -19.73
CA GLY A 130 -8.54 -17.53 -20.52
C GLY A 130 -8.95 -16.26 -19.79
N GLY A 131 -8.95 -16.27 -18.46
CA GLY A 131 -9.31 -15.12 -17.65
C GLY A 131 -10.70 -15.18 -17.01
N GLN A 132 -11.50 -16.22 -17.29
CA GLN A 132 -12.83 -16.39 -16.68
C GLN A 132 -12.79 -16.81 -15.22
N ARG A 133 -11.66 -17.42 -14.79
CA ARG A 133 -11.40 -17.79 -13.42
C ARG A 133 -9.97 -17.43 -13.04
N ALA A 134 -9.73 -17.24 -11.75
CA ALA A 134 -8.41 -17.06 -11.20
C ALA A 134 -8.28 -17.83 -9.89
N ARG A 135 -7.23 -18.64 -9.78
CA ARG A 135 -6.82 -19.31 -8.55
C ARG A 135 -5.83 -18.41 -7.83
N ILE A 136 -6.17 -18.02 -6.61
CA ILE A 136 -5.46 -16.96 -5.89
C ILE A 136 -5.20 -17.37 -4.46
N ARG A 137 -3.95 -17.28 -4.03
CA ARG A 137 -3.55 -17.57 -2.65
C ARG A 137 -3.98 -16.46 -1.69
N ALA A 138 -4.29 -16.82 -0.46
CA ALA A 138 -4.93 -15.95 0.53
C ALA A 138 -4.20 -14.63 0.83
N GLY A 139 -2.87 -14.61 0.78
CA GLY A 139 -2.03 -13.43 1.03
C GLY A 139 -1.85 -12.50 -0.17
N THR A 140 -2.41 -12.84 -1.33
CA THR A 140 -2.32 -12.00 -2.54
C THR A 140 -3.18 -10.76 -2.41
N LEU A 141 -2.62 -9.60 -2.75
CA LEU A 141 -3.39 -8.35 -2.78
C LEU A 141 -4.42 -8.38 -3.91
N LEU A 142 -5.65 -7.93 -3.61
CA LEU A 142 -6.74 -7.90 -4.59
C LEU A 142 -6.38 -7.05 -5.81
N GLY A 143 -5.77 -5.88 -5.59
CA GLY A 143 -5.32 -5.00 -6.68
C GLY A 143 -4.25 -5.63 -7.57
N LEU A 144 -3.33 -6.44 -7.01
CA LEU A 144 -2.34 -7.19 -7.80
C LEU A 144 -3.03 -8.23 -8.68
N ALA A 145 -3.98 -8.99 -8.14
CA ALA A 145 -4.74 -9.96 -8.91
C ALA A 145 -5.50 -9.29 -10.07
N ASN A 146 -6.13 -8.13 -9.83
CA ASN A 146 -6.82 -7.36 -10.86
C ASN A 146 -5.88 -6.82 -11.95
N ARG A 147 -4.67 -6.34 -11.59
CA ARG A 147 -3.67 -5.93 -12.60
C ARG A 147 -3.23 -7.08 -13.52
N LEU A 148 -3.13 -8.29 -12.98
CA LEU A 148 -2.81 -9.48 -13.79
C LEU A 148 -3.99 -9.88 -14.69
N LEU A 149 -5.23 -9.87 -14.16
CA LEU A 149 -6.46 -10.18 -14.90
C LEU A 149 -6.78 -9.17 -16.01
N ALA A 150 -6.41 -7.91 -15.83
CA ALA A 150 -6.65 -6.85 -16.82
C ALA A 150 -6.04 -7.18 -18.20
N ARG A 151 -4.95 -7.95 -18.24
CA ARG A 151 -4.34 -8.45 -19.50
C ARG A 151 -5.26 -9.40 -20.27
N HIS A 152 -6.28 -9.96 -19.60
CA HIS A 152 -7.30 -10.83 -20.17
C HIS A 152 -8.65 -10.12 -20.34
N GLY A 153 -8.69 -8.79 -20.14
CA GLY A 153 -9.93 -8.00 -20.16
C GLY A 153 -10.91 -8.37 -19.06
N ALA A 154 -10.40 -8.86 -17.93
CA ALA A 154 -11.20 -9.37 -16.82
C ALA A 154 -10.77 -8.76 -15.48
N LYS A 155 -11.67 -8.81 -14.49
CA LYS A 155 -11.38 -8.44 -13.10
C LYS A 155 -12.19 -9.28 -12.11
N LEU A 156 -11.81 -9.24 -10.85
CA LEU A 156 -12.58 -9.81 -9.75
C LEU A 156 -13.86 -8.99 -9.48
N GLY A 157 -14.88 -9.65 -8.96
CA GLY A 157 -16.13 -9.00 -8.58
C GLY A 157 -15.99 -7.95 -7.49
N PRO A 158 -15.44 -8.30 -6.31
CA PRO A 158 -15.27 -7.35 -5.19
C PRO A 158 -14.29 -6.23 -5.54
N ASP A 159 -14.64 -4.99 -5.16
CA ASP A 159 -13.84 -3.79 -5.41
C ASP A 159 -13.82 -2.83 -4.20
N PRO A 160 -13.46 -3.31 -2.99
CA PRO A 160 -13.37 -2.44 -1.82
C PRO A 160 -12.32 -1.34 -2.01
N ALA A 161 -12.52 -0.18 -1.39
CA ALA A 161 -11.55 0.93 -1.43
C ALA A 161 -10.15 0.53 -0.95
N SER A 162 -10.06 -0.53 -0.15
CA SER A 162 -8.79 -1.12 0.32
C SER A 162 -8.14 -2.15 -0.64
N LYS A 163 -8.61 -2.27 -1.89
CA LYS A 163 -8.17 -3.30 -2.87
C LYS A 163 -6.66 -3.45 -3.02
N ASP A 164 -5.91 -2.37 -2.90
CA ASP A 164 -4.45 -2.37 -3.07
C ASP A 164 -3.66 -2.82 -1.84
N ILE A 165 -4.35 -3.10 -0.73
CA ILE A 165 -3.76 -3.60 0.52
C ILE A 165 -4.51 -4.83 1.07
N ALA A 166 -5.82 -4.92 0.87
CA ALA A 166 -6.59 -6.08 1.30
C ALA A 166 -6.12 -7.34 0.55
N THR A 167 -5.90 -8.41 1.32
CA THR A 167 -5.54 -9.71 0.75
C THR A 167 -6.79 -10.50 0.41
N LEU A 168 -6.72 -11.39 -0.59
CA LEU A 168 -7.88 -12.16 -1.02
C LEU A 168 -8.51 -12.96 0.12
N GLY A 169 -7.69 -13.60 0.96
CA GLY A 169 -8.20 -14.35 2.12
C GLY A 169 -8.99 -13.46 3.08
N GLY A 170 -8.52 -12.22 3.32
CA GLY A 170 -9.25 -11.23 4.12
C GLY A 170 -10.53 -10.77 3.45
N VAL A 171 -10.51 -10.53 2.13
CA VAL A 171 -11.69 -10.13 1.34
C VAL A 171 -12.78 -11.22 1.40
N ILE A 172 -12.41 -12.49 1.29
CA ILE A 172 -13.36 -13.62 1.40
C ILE A 172 -13.85 -13.77 2.86
N ALA A 173 -12.91 -13.81 3.81
CA ALA A 173 -13.25 -13.99 5.22
C ALA A 173 -14.16 -12.89 5.78
N ASN A 174 -14.13 -11.71 5.18
CA ASN A 174 -14.98 -10.58 5.55
C ASN A 174 -16.22 -10.42 4.64
N ASN A 175 -16.28 -11.13 3.53
CA ASN A 175 -17.21 -10.89 2.42
C ASN A 175 -17.20 -9.41 1.97
N SER A 176 -16.02 -8.84 1.82
CA SER A 176 -15.86 -7.43 1.45
C SER A 176 -16.41 -7.17 0.06
N GLY A 177 -17.32 -6.21 -0.03
CA GLY A 177 -17.97 -5.84 -1.28
C GLY A 177 -17.22 -4.75 -2.06
N GLY A 178 -17.69 -3.54 -1.91
CA GLY A 178 -17.22 -2.35 -2.61
C GLY A 178 -18.29 -1.65 -3.41
N MET A 179 -17.88 -0.75 -4.29
CA MET A 179 -18.77 0.21 -4.95
C MET A 179 -19.59 -0.36 -6.11
N ARG A 180 -19.05 -1.38 -6.81
CA ARG A 180 -19.64 -1.91 -8.06
C ARG A 180 -20.04 -3.38 -7.99
N CYS A 181 -19.90 -4.02 -6.82
CA CYS A 181 -20.15 -5.47 -6.70
C CYS A 181 -21.62 -5.81 -6.36
N GLY A 182 -22.34 -4.94 -5.65
CA GLY A 182 -23.67 -5.26 -5.11
C GLY A 182 -23.63 -6.53 -4.25
N VAL A 183 -24.67 -7.36 -4.38
CA VAL A 183 -24.75 -8.71 -3.81
C VAL A 183 -24.50 -9.81 -4.85
N THR A 184 -24.33 -9.43 -6.12
CA THR A 184 -24.18 -10.37 -7.25
C THR A 184 -22.72 -10.75 -7.50
N TRP A 185 -21.81 -9.81 -7.27
CA TRP A 185 -20.37 -9.95 -7.52
C TRP A 185 -19.55 -9.93 -6.24
N ASP A 186 -20.17 -10.11 -5.08
CA ASP A 186 -19.48 -10.25 -3.80
C ASP A 186 -18.69 -11.58 -3.72
N PRO A 187 -17.79 -11.76 -2.75
CA PRO A 187 -17.04 -13.01 -2.60
C PRO A 187 -17.96 -14.23 -2.46
N TYR A 188 -19.09 -14.13 -1.77
CA TYR A 188 -20.02 -15.23 -1.59
C TYR A 188 -20.54 -15.77 -2.93
N SER A 189 -20.84 -14.87 -3.85
CA SER A 189 -21.36 -15.21 -5.17
C SER A 189 -20.28 -15.63 -6.16
N THR A 190 -19.02 -15.23 -5.95
CA THR A 190 -17.95 -15.41 -6.93
C THR A 190 -16.93 -16.49 -6.59
N VAL A 191 -16.79 -16.91 -5.33
CA VAL A 191 -15.93 -18.06 -4.96
C VAL A 191 -16.49 -19.35 -5.56
N ALA A 192 -15.70 -20.02 -6.42
CA ALA A 192 -16.05 -21.29 -7.02
C ALA A 192 -15.59 -22.49 -6.17
N SER A 193 -14.37 -22.45 -5.65
CA SER A 193 -13.80 -23.44 -4.75
C SER A 193 -12.72 -22.82 -3.88
N MET A 194 -12.29 -23.51 -2.84
CA MET A 194 -11.21 -23.06 -1.98
C MET A 194 -10.44 -24.22 -1.36
N THR A 195 -9.18 -23.96 -1.00
CA THR A 195 -8.40 -24.82 -0.10
C THR A 195 -8.48 -24.22 1.29
N LEU A 196 -8.93 -25.00 2.24
CA LEU A 196 -9.15 -24.60 3.62
C LEU A 196 -8.37 -25.48 4.61
N VAL A 197 -8.08 -24.92 5.79
CA VAL A 197 -7.48 -25.68 6.91
C VAL A 197 -8.45 -25.61 8.08
N LEU A 198 -8.96 -26.78 8.46
CA LEU A 198 -9.93 -26.94 9.56
C LEU A 198 -9.26 -26.67 10.93
N ALA A 199 -10.05 -26.49 11.97
CA ALA A 199 -9.56 -26.32 13.34
C ALA A 199 -8.72 -27.52 13.83
N SER A 200 -8.96 -28.71 13.30
CA SER A 200 -8.12 -29.92 13.52
C SER A 200 -6.72 -29.85 12.90
N GLY A 201 -6.49 -28.91 11.98
CA GLY A 201 -5.30 -28.84 11.15
C GLY A 201 -5.40 -29.59 9.83
N THR A 202 -6.55 -30.24 9.55
CA THR A 202 -6.76 -30.98 8.29
C THR A 202 -6.93 -30.00 7.12
N VAL A 203 -6.22 -30.26 6.03
CA VAL A 203 -6.31 -29.48 4.78
C VAL A 203 -7.30 -30.13 3.82
N ILE A 204 -8.27 -29.36 3.33
CA ILE A 204 -9.28 -29.80 2.36
C ILE A 204 -9.26 -28.86 1.14
N ASP A 205 -9.08 -29.43 -0.06
CA ASP A 205 -9.38 -28.73 -1.32
C ASP A 205 -10.80 -29.10 -1.76
N THR A 206 -11.68 -28.11 -1.73
CA THR A 206 -13.12 -28.33 -2.04
C THR A 206 -13.38 -28.67 -3.52
N ALA A 207 -12.38 -28.49 -4.40
CA ALA A 207 -12.46 -28.91 -5.80
C ALA A 207 -12.07 -30.37 -6.04
N ALA A 208 -11.50 -31.05 -5.05
CA ALA A 208 -11.07 -32.44 -5.20
C ALA A 208 -12.30 -33.37 -5.32
N PRO A 209 -12.25 -34.41 -6.18
CA PRO A 209 -13.40 -35.31 -6.38
C PRO A 209 -13.87 -36.03 -5.13
N ASP A 210 -12.96 -36.27 -4.16
CA ASP A 210 -13.20 -36.94 -2.89
C ASP A 210 -13.39 -35.98 -1.70
N ALA A 211 -13.50 -34.69 -1.96
CA ALA A 211 -13.49 -33.63 -0.92
C ALA A 211 -14.60 -33.82 0.13
N GLU A 212 -15.83 -34.12 -0.30
CA GLU A 212 -16.96 -34.38 0.61
C GLU A 212 -16.68 -35.56 1.54
N GLN A 213 -16.17 -36.67 0.97
CA GLN A 213 -15.86 -37.85 1.76
C GLN A 213 -14.73 -37.56 2.76
N ARG A 214 -13.68 -36.87 2.34
CA ARG A 214 -12.57 -36.46 3.22
C ARG A 214 -13.03 -35.52 4.33
N PHE A 215 -13.90 -34.57 4.03
CA PHE A 215 -14.46 -33.66 5.00
C PHE A 215 -15.28 -34.40 6.07
N ALA A 216 -16.21 -35.30 5.62
CA ALA A 216 -17.05 -36.09 6.53
C ALA A 216 -16.23 -37.09 7.37
N GLN A 217 -15.10 -37.58 6.86
CA GLN A 217 -14.18 -38.45 7.61
C GLN A 217 -13.34 -37.67 8.63
N ALA A 218 -12.88 -36.44 8.27
CA ALA A 218 -12.08 -35.61 9.14
C ALA A 218 -12.87 -35.00 10.29
N GLU A 219 -14.11 -34.57 10.00
CA GLU A 219 -14.98 -33.86 10.96
C GLU A 219 -16.42 -34.38 10.89
N PRO A 220 -16.67 -35.66 11.31
CA PRO A 220 -17.98 -36.29 11.17
C PRO A 220 -19.09 -35.58 11.96
N GLU A 221 -18.78 -35.05 13.12
CA GLU A 221 -19.76 -34.31 13.94
C GLU A 221 -20.14 -32.97 13.30
N LEU A 222 -19.18 -32.26 12.70
CA LEU A 222 -19.43 -31.04 11.93
C LEU A 222 -20.29 -31.35 10.71
N ALA A 223 -19.92 -32.35 9.92
CA ALA A 223 -20.63 -32.71 8.71
C ALA A 223 -22.11 -33.07 9.00
N GLN A 224 -22.35 -33.92 10.00
CA GLN A 224 -23.72 -34.27 10.41
C GLN A 224 -24.46 -33.07 11.01
N GLY A 225 -23.82 -32.31 11.89
CA GLY A 225 -24.41 -31.15 12.54
C GLY A 225 -24.85 -30.06 11.55
N LEU A 226 -24.11 -29.87 10.44
CA LEU A 226 -24.52 -28.95 9.37
C LEU A 226 -25.78 -29.41 8.65
N LEU A 227 -25.96 -30.71 8.42
CA LEU A 227 -27.22 -31.25 7.85
C LEU A 227 -28.39 -31.10 8.81
N ASP A 228 -28.17 -31.35 10.11
CA ASP A 228 -29.19 -31.20 11.15
C ASP A 228 -29.67 -29.74 11.26
N LEU A 229 -28.69 -28.79 11.26
CA LEU A 229 -28.99 -27.35 11.27
C LEU A 229 -29.75 -26.91 10.01
N ARG A 230 -29.37 -27.46 8.84
CA ARG A 230 -30.09 -27.20 7.59
C ARG A 230 -31.53 -27.68 7.70
N ALA A 231 -31.75 -28.90 8.17
CA ALA A 231 -33.10 -29.47 8.33
C ALA A 231 -33.93 -28.63 9.31
N GLU A 232 -33.37 -28.18 10.42
CA GLU A 232 -34.01 -27.29 11.39
C GLU A 232 -34.41 -25.95 10.78
N LEU A 233 -33.52 -25.32 10.05
CA LEU A 233 -33.76 -24.01 9.41
C LEU A 233 -34.83 -24.13 8.32
N LEU A 234 -34.82 -25.19 7.53
CA LEU A 234 -35.84 -25.43 6.47
C LEU A 234 -37.22 -25.79 7.05
N ALA A 235 -37.28 -26.39 8.22
CA ALA A 235 -38.54 -26.69 8.91
C ALA A 235 -39.21 -25.45 9.53
N ASP A 236 -38.47 -24.39 9.79
CA ASP A 236 -38.98 -23.09 10.27
C ASP A 236 -39.10 -22.12 9.08
N GLU A 237 -40.24 -22.14 8.39
CA GLU A 237 -40.51 -21.34 7.17
C GLU A 237 -40.36 -19.82 7.45
N GLU A 238 -40.74 -19.35 8.64
CA GLU A 238 -40.62 -17.94 9.02
C GLU A 238 -39.13 -17.53 9.11
N LEU A 239 -38.32 -18.37 9.73
CA LEU A 239 -36.89 -18.17 9.83
C LEU A 239 -36.21 -18.23 8.45
N ALA A 240 -36.59 -19.21 7.62
CA ALA A 240 -36.03 -19.34 6.26
C ALA A 240 -36.34 -18.11 5.40
N GLN A 241 -37.59 -17.61 5.47
CA GLN A 241 -37.99 -16.38 4.76
C GLN A 241 -37.26 -15.15 5.32
N ARG A 242 -37.08 -15.04 6.65
CA ARG A 242 -36.29 -13.95 7.26
C ARG A 242 -34.87 -13.99 6.72
N VAL A 243 -34.21 -15.15 6.70
CA VAL A 243 -32.86 -15.32 6.16
C VAL A 243 -32.78 -14.86 4.70
N ARG A 244 -33.74 -15.28 3.83
CA ARG A 244 -33.74 -14.81 2.43
C ARG A 244 -33.84 -13.29 2.33
N ARG A 245 -34.76 -12.67 3.06
CA ARG A 245 -34.97 -11.21 3.03
C ARG A 245 -33.75 -10.43 3.48
N LYS A 246 -33.05 -10.91 4.52
CA LYS A 246 -31.86 -10.24 5.08
C LYS A 246 -30.68 -10.22 4.09
N TYR A 247 -30.62 -11.15 3.13
CA TYR A 247 -29.56 -11.20 2.12
C TYR A 247 -29.99 -10.65 0.75
N GLU A 248 -31.17 -10.04 0.64
CA GLU A 248 -31.54 -9.19 -0.51
C GLU A 248 -30.73 -7.88 -0.52
N ILE A 249 -30.16 -7.49 0.61
CA ILE A 249 -29.24 -6.36 0.81
C ILE A 249 -27.87 -6.87 1.24
N LYS A 250 -26.86 -6.00 1.20
CA LYS A 250 -25.55 -6.32 1.77
C LYS A 250 -25.68 -6.58 3.27
N ASN A 251 -25.21 -7.73 3.72
CA ASN A 251 -25.23 -8.11 5.13
C ASN A 251 -24.08 -9.05 5.47
N VAL A 252 -23.22 -8.60 6.40
CA VAL A 252 -22.12 -9.37 6.97
C VAL A 252 -22.19 -9.43 8.51
N THR A 253 -23.38 -9.18 9.07
CA THR A 253 -23.62 -9.32 10.51
C THR A 253 -23.86 -10.80 10.87
N GLY A 254 -22.99 -11.38 11.68
CA GLY A 254 -23.05 -12.80 12.04
C GLY A 254 -22.62 -13.73 10.89
N TYR A 255 -22.87 -15.04 11.03
CA TYR A 255 -22.57 -16.00 9.98
C TYR A 255 -23.64 -16.01 8.89
N ARG A 256 -23.21 -16.28 7.66
CA ARG A 256 -24.06 -16.22 6.47
C ARG A 256 -25.02 -17.41 6.37
N LEU A 257 -26.16 -17.33 7.07
CA LEU A 257 -27.14 -18.43 7.20
C LEU A 257 -27.79 -18.85 5.89
N CYS A 258 -27.78 -17.99 4.83
CA CYS A 258 -28.28 -18.41 3.52
C CYS A 258 -27.47 -19.58 2.93
N ALA A 259 -26.28 -19.89 3.42
CA ALA A 259 -25.53 -21.08 3.05
C ALA A 259 -26.32 -22.38 3.22
N PHE A 260 -27.19 -22.45 4.23
CA PHE A 260 -28.09 -23.59 4.44
C PHE A 260 -29.25 -23.66 3.47
N LEU A 261 -29.58 -22.56 2.79
CA LEU A 261 -30.62 -22.48 1.77
C LEU A 261 -30.08 -22.73 0.37
N ASP A 262 -28.79 -22.37 0.18
CA ASP A 262 -28.12 -22.34 -1.13
C ASP A 262 -27.31 -23.62 -1.42
N ALA A 263 -27.17 -24.51 -0.43
CA ALA A 263 -26.40 -25.75 -0.55
C ALA A 263 -27.07 -26.91 0.23
N ASP A 264 -26.79 -28.12 -0.20
CA ASP A 264 -27.40 -29.36 0.35
C ASP A 264 -26.38 -30.38 0.85
N THR A 265 -25.07 -30.19 0.56
CA THR A 265 -24.01 -31.04 1.08
C THR A 265 -23.23 -30.36 2.20
N PRO A 266 -22.68 -31.13 3.17
CA PRO A 266 -21.99 -30.55 4.32
C PRO A 266 -20.82 -29.66 3.95
N LEU A 267 -19.95 -30.11 3.04
CA LEU A 267 -18.78 -29.34 2.65
C LEU A 267 -19.16 -28.05 1.91
N GLU A 268 -20.14 -28.11 1.00
CA GLU A 268 -20.59 -26.92 0.27
C GLU A 268 -21.27 -25.92 1.21
N ILE A 269 -22.07 -26.36 2.19
CA ILE A 269 -22.63 -25.49 3.24
C ILE A 269 -21.47 -24.84 4.01
N PHE A 270 -20.49 -25.63 4.44
CA PHE A 270 -19.33 -25.12 5.20
C PHE A 270 -18.51 -24.14 4.40
N ARG A 271 -18.19 -24.47 3.13
CA ARG A 271 -17.46 -23.57 2.24
C ARG A 271 -18.14 -22.19 2.13
N ARG A 272 -19.48 -22.19 2.01
CA ARG A 272 -20.26 -20.94 1.94
C ARG A 272 -20.29 -20.18 3.26
N LEU A 273 -20.36 -20.89 4.41
CA LEU A 273 -20.27 -20.30 5.73
C LEU A 273 -18.92 -19.65 6.01
N LEU A 274 -17.83 -20.09 5.34
CA LEU A 274 -16.51 -19.48 5.50
C LEU A 274 -16.44 -18.07 4.93
N VAL A 275 -17.28 -17.72 3.96
CA VAL A 275 -17.37 -16.36 3.42
C VAL A 275 -18.08 -15.47 4.44
N GLY A 276 -17.33 -14.49 4.99
CA GLY A 276 -17.81 -13.62 6.08
C GLY A 276 -17.63 -14.22 7.49
N SER A 277 -16.86 -15.32 7.64
CA SER A 277 -16.62 -15.95 8.95
C SER A 277 -15.48 -15.32 9.76
N GLU A 278 -14.72 -14.39 9.19
CA GLU A 278 -13.65 -13.64 9.85
C GLU A 278 -12.58 -14.53 10.53
N GLY A 279 -12.30 -15.70 9.94
CA GLY A 279 -11.31 -16.64 10.47
C GLY A 279 -11.74 -17.38 11.74
N THR A 280 -13.04 -17.35 12.07
CA THR A 280 -13.56 -18.01 13.30
C THR A 280 -13.95 -19.48 13.09
N LEU A 281 -14.04 -19.97 11.85
CA LEU A 281 -14.48 -21.32 11.52
C LEU A 281 -13.37 -22.20 10.91
N ALA A 282 -12.53 -21.63 10.04
CA ALA A 282 -11.38 -22.27 9.41
C ALA A 282 -10.46 -21.21 8.81
N PHE A 283 -9.25 -21.65 8.34
CA PHE A 283 -8.36 -20.81 7.55
C PHE A 283 -8.57 -21.06 6.06
N ILE A 284 -8.65 -19.98 5.26
CA ILE A 284 -8.70 -20.03 3.79
C ILE A 284 -7.29 -19.85 3.25
N ALA A 285 -6.71 -20.90 2.65
CA ALA A 285 -5.35 -20.89 2.11
C ALA A 285 -5.29 -20.37 0.67
N GLU A 286 -6.28 -20.74 -0.15
CA GLU A 286 -6.38 -20.40 -1.57
C GLU A 286 -7.85 -20.42 -1.98
N ALA A 287 -8.24 -19.63 -2.98
CA ALA A 287 -9.57 -19.72 -3.56
C ALA A 287 -9.53 -19.57 -5.08
N VAL A 288 -10.47 -20.24 -5.76
CA VAL A 288 -10.75 -20.03 -7.18
C VAL A 288 -11.94 -19.07 -7.28
N MET A 289 -11.68 -17.91 -7.86
CA MET A 289 -12.69 -16.86 -8.04
C MET A 289 -13.17 -16.81 -9.47
N ARG A 290 -14.49 -16.67 -9.68
CA ARG A 290 -15.04 -16.26 -10.96
C ARG A 290 -14.76 -14.79 -11.19
N THR A 291 -14.41 -14.44 -12.41
CA THR A 291 -14.13 -13.07 -12.84
C THR A 291 -15.31 -12.49 -13.60
N ARG A 292 -15.29 -11.19 -13.81
CA ARG A 292 -16.21 -10.49 -14.70
C ARG A 292 -15.45 -9.73 -15.78
N PRO A 293 -16.03 -9.48 -16.96
CA PRO A 293 -15.42 -8.62 -17.97
C PRO A 293 -15.17 -7.21 -17.43
N GLU A 294 -14.05 -6.63 -17.80
CA GLU A 294 -13.80 -5.19 -17.62
C GLU A 294 -14.31 -4.45 -18.86
N PRO A 295 -15.12 -3.39 -18.73
CA PRO A 295 -15.53 -2.59 -19.90
C PRO A 295 -14.32 -1.91 -20.52
N LYS A 296 -14.33 -1.76 -21.86
CA LYS A 296 -13.24 -1.10 -22.57
C LYS A 296 -13.21 0.40 -22.35
N GLN A 297 -14.38 0.98 -22.12
CA GLN A 297 -14.58 2.41 -21.90
C GLN A 297 -15.58 2.64 -20.75
N THR A 298 -15.43 3.78 -20.08
CA THR A 298 -16.35 4.21 -19.02
C THR A 298 -16.74 5.66 -19.24
N THR A 299 -17.96 6.00 -18.83
CA THR A 299 -18.43 7.38 -18.74
C THR A 299 -18.95 7.65 -17.34
N LEU A 300 -18.75 8.89 -16.85
CA LEU A 300 -19.08 9.27 -15.50
C LEU A 300 -19.68 10.68 -15.46
N ALA A 301 -20.67 10.90 -14.61
CA ALA A 301 -21.17 12.23 -14.31
C ALA A 301 -21.26 12.48 -12.81
N TRP A 302 -20.94 13.72 -12.39
CA TRP A 302 -21.39 14.29 -11.13
C TRP A 302 -22.76 14.92 -11.33
N VAL A 303 -23.78 14.40 -10.62
CA VAL A 303 -25.15 14.92 -10.66
C VAL A 303 -25.49 15.53 -9.31
N HIS A 304 -25.83 16.83 -9.28
CA HIS A 304 -26.08 17.59 -8.05
C HIS A 304 -27.57 17.88 -7.87
N PHE A 305 -28.11 17.51 -6.71
CA PHE A 305 -29.51 17.63 -6.33
C PHE A 305 -29.68 18.60 -5.18
N ALA A 306 -30.88 19.22 -5.10
CA ALA A 306 -31.24 20.15 -4.05
C ALA A 306 -31.18 19.52 -2.64
N ASN A 307 -31.47 18.23 -2.54
CA ASN A 307 -31.43 17.49 -1.29
C ASN A 307 -31.19 16.00 -1.52
N ILE A 308 -31.03 15.25 -0.43
CA ILE A 308 -30.75 13.82 -0.45
C ILE A 308 -31.93 12.98 -0.98
N ASP A 309 -33.17 13.44 -0.77
CA ASP A 309 -34.36 12.74 -1.25
C ASP A 309 -34.42 12.75 -2.78
N ALA A 310 -34.16 13.92 -3.38
CA ALA A 310 -34.12 14.04 -4.84
C ALA A 310 -33.00 13.19 -5.44
N ALA A 311 -31.82 13.13 -4.80
CA ALA A 311 -30.73 12.27 -5.22
C ALA A 311 -31.11 10.78 -5.14
N ALA A 312 -31.64 10.34 -4.01
CA ALA A 312 -32.02 8.95 -3.81
C ALA A 312 -33.17 8.48 -4.72
N ALA A 313 -34.13 9.39 -5.03
CA ALA A 313 -35.24 9.07 -5.94
C ALA A 313 -34.79 8.75 -7.38
N ALA A 314 -33.64 9.27 -7.83
CA ALA A 314 -33.08 8.96 -9.15
C ALA A 314 -32.38 7.59 -9.20
N VAL A 315 -31.91 7.05 -8.08
CA VAL A 315 -31.06 5.86 -8.02
C VAL A 315 -31.71 4.60 -8.64
N PRO A 316 -32.95 4.21 -8.28
CA PRO A 316 -33.53 2.97 -8.82
C PRO A 316 -33.64 2.97 -10.35
N ALA A 317 -34.03 4.10 -10.95
CA ALA A 317 -34.13 4.22 -12.40
C ALA A 317 -32.75 4.19 -13.08
N LEU A 318 -31.73 4.86 -12.50
CA LEU A 318 -30.35 4.82 -13.00
C LEU A 318 -29.77 3.40 -12.94
N VAL A 319 -30.00 2.68 -11.84
CA VAL A 319 -29.59 1.27 -11.71
C VAL A 319 -30.29 0.38 -12.73
N ALA A 320 -31.59 0.56 -12.93
CA ALA A 320 -32.35 -0.18 -13.93
C ALA A 320 -31.87 0.12 -15.36
N ALA A 321 -31.36 1.32 -15.62
CA ALA A 321 -30.72 1.72 -16.89
C ALA A 321 -29.29 1.18 -17.06
N GLY A 322 -28.76 0.42 -16.08
CA GLY A 322 -27.45 -0.22 -16.19
C GLY A 322 -26.29 0.54 -15.54
N ALA A 323 -26.56 1.57 -14.72
CA ALA A 323 -25.49 2.25 -13.98
C ALA A 323 -24.70 1.26 -13.12
N ARG A 324 -23.39 1.21 -13.31
CA ARG A 324 -22.46 0.31 -12.59
C ARG A 324 -22.18 0.77 -11.19
N ALA A 325 -22.21 2.08 -10.98
CA ALA A 325 -22.09 2.71 -9.67
C ALA A 325 -23.01 3.93 -9.58
N THR A 326 -23.65 4.07 -8.43
CA THR A 326 -24.33 5.30 -8.00
C THR A 326 -23.88 5.61 -6.57
N GLU A 327 -22.95 6.57 -6.44
CA GLU A 327 -22.33 6.90 -5.17
C GLU A 327 -22.90 8.19 -4.61
N LEU A 328 -23.56 8.09 -3.45
CA LEU A 328 -24.15 9.22 -2.76
C LEU A 328 -23.13 9.95 -1.91
N MET A 329 -23.12 11.27 -2.00
CA MET A 329 -22.32 12.16 -1.15
C MET A 329 -23.15 13.37 -0.74
N VAL A 330 -23.16 13.70 0.55
CA VAL A 330 -23.81 14.90 1.06
C VAL A 330 -22.91 16.13 0.93
N ALA A 331 -23.51 17.33 0.85
CA ALA A 331 -22.78 18.59 0.67
C ALA A 331 -21.62 18.83 1.67
N PRO A 332 -21.74 18.54 2.98
CA PRO A 332 -20.61 18.70 3.90
C PRO A 332 -19.34 17.97 3.48
N ALA A 333 -19.46 16.77 2.91
CA ALA A 333 -18.33 16.01 2.41
C ALA A 333 -17.71 16.63 1.14
N LEU A 334 -18.54 17.12 0.21
CA LEU A 334 -18.09 17.80 -1.01
C LEU A 334 -17.41 19.14 -0.69
N ILE A 335 -17.99 19.94 0.23
CA ILE A 335 -17.43 21.20 0.71
C ILE A 335 -16.04 20.95 1.34
N ALA A 336 -15.94 19.96 2.21
CA ALA A 336 -14.64 19.58 2.82
C ALA A 336 -13.62 19.16 1.75
N ALA A 337 -14.03 18.40 0.73
CA ALA A 337 -13.18 18.05 -0.39
C ALA A 337 -12.71 19.27 -1.17
N ALA A 338 -13.61 20.21 -1.46
CA ALA A 338 -13.29 21.45 -2.21
C ALA A 338 -12.26 22.36 -1.54
N TRP A 339 -12.14 22.31 -0.22
CA TRP A 339 -11.13 23.06 0.53
C TRP A 339 -9.79 22.34 0.66
N ASN A 340 -9.77 21.02 0.50
CA ASN A 340 -8.61 20.22 0.89
C ASN A 340 -8.04 19.32 -0.24
N MET A 341 -8.74 19.19 -1.37
CA MET A 341 -8.33 18.31 -2.47
C MET A 341 -8.14 19.13 -3.76
N PRO A 342 -6.93 19.15 -4.33
CA PRO A 342 -6.67 19.87 -5.59
C PRO A 342 -7.52 19.31 -6.76
N GLY A 343 -7.93 20.20 -7.65
CA GLY A 343 -8.69 19.83 -8.85
C GLY A 343 -10.18 19.70 -8.66
N THR A 344 -10.69 19.78 -7.41
CA THR A 344 -12.13 19.77 -7.13
C THR A 344 -12.78 21.07 -7.60
N PRO A 345 -14.06 21.04 -8.04
CA PRO A 345 -14.77 22.23 -8.49
C PRO A 345 -14.92 23.28 -7.40
N GLU A 346 -14.62 24.55 -7.72
CA GLU A 346 -14.71 25.65 -6.73
C GLU A 346 -16.13 25.89 -6.22
N TYR A 347 -17.15 25.68 -7.06
CA TYR A 347 -18.55 25.89 -6.66
C TYR A 347 -19.02 24.91 -5.57
N TRP A 348 -18.32 23.82 -5.31
CA TRP A 348 -18.65 22.94 -4.18
C TRP A 348 -18.51 23.67 -2.84
N ARG A 349 -17.71 24.70 -2.74
CA ARG A 349 -17.57 25.50 -1.51
C ARG A 349 -18.84 26.26 -1.13
N GLU A 350 -19.72 26.49 -2.10
CA GLU A 350 -20.95 27.27 -1.97
C GLU A 350 -22.22 26.39 -2.00
N LEU A 351 -22.08 25.07 -1.95
CA LEU A 351 -23.24 24.17 -1.91
C LEU A 351 -24.06 24.41 -0.64
N ALA A 352 -25.39 24.39 -0.79
CA ALA A 352 -26.28 24.44 0.37
C ALA A 352 -26.08 23.16 1.22
N PRO A 353 -26.08 23.26 2.55
CA PRO A 353 -25.78 22.11 3.43
C PRO A 353 -26.67 20.89 3.23
N GLU A 354 -27.92 21.10 2.79
CA GLU A 354 -28.91 20.06 2.48
C GLU A 354 -28.70 19.36 1.13
N SER A 355 -27.87 19.95 0.26
CA SER A 355 -27.60 19.42 -1.08
C SER A 355 -26.92 18.04 -1.02
N ALA A 356 -27.13 17.26 -2.06
CA ALA A 356 -26.44 15.98 -2.26
C ALA A 356 -26.00 15.83 -3.71
N ALA A 357 -25.03 14.95 -3.93
CA ALA A 357 -24.57 14.59 -5.27
C ALA A 357 -24.51 13.07 -5.44
N LEU A 358 -24.71 12.64 -6.67
CA LEU A 358 -24.43 11.26 -7.11
C LEU A 358 -23.25 11.27 -8.10
N ILE A 359 -22.30 10.37 -7.90
CA ILE A 359 -21.49 9.86 -9.00
C ILE A 359 -22.30 8.80 -9.71
N VAL A 360 -22.50 8.94 -11.02
CA VAL A 360 -23.16 7.95 -11.86
C VAL A 360 -22.16 7.48 -12.91
N GLU A 361 -21.86 6.16 -12.91
CA GLU A 361 -20.91 5.56 -13.83
C GLU A 361 -21.57 4.49 -14.69
N PHE A 362 -21.30 4.52 -16.00
CA PHE A 362 -21.61 3.45 -16.96
C PHE A 362 -20.32 2.91 -17.58
N GLY A 363 -20.39 1.74 -18.19
CA GLY A 363 -19.26 1.13 -18.86
C GLY A 363 -19.70 0.27 -20.03
N GLY A 364 -19.06 0.48 -21.17
CA GLY A 364 -19.39 -0.17 -22.43
C GLY A 364 -18.16 -0.66 -23.20
N ASN A 365 -18.39 -1.33 -24.30
CA ASN A 365 -17.35 -1.85 -25.18
C ASN A 365 -16.99 -0.86 -26.30
N ASP A 366 -17.86 0.09 -26.59
CA ASP A 366 -17.69 1.12 -27.61
C ASP A 366 -18.49 2.39 -27.25
N ASP A 367 -18.28 3.43 -28.06
CA ASP A 367 -18.92 4.74 -27.87
C ASP A 367 -20.45 4.69 -28.06
N ALA A 368 -20.97 3.79 -28.89
CA ALA A 368 -22.40 3.70 -29.15
C ALA A 368 -23.18 3.15 -27.96
N GLU A 369 -22.62 2.17 -27.23
CA GLU A 369 -23.18 1.69 -25.96
C GLU A 369 -23.21 2.83 -24.94
N LEU A 370 -22.12 3.57 -24.77
CA LEU A 370 -22.06 4.69 -23.83
C LEU A 370 -23.00 5.84 -24.21
N ASP A 371 -23.15 6.18 -25.50
CA ASP A 371 -24.09 7.20 -25.97
C ASP A 371 -25.52 6.83 -25.63
N GLN A 372 -25.87 5.55 -25.73
CA GLN A 372 -27.20 5.03 -25.36
C GLN A 372 -27.44 5.13 -23.83
N ASP A 373 -26.43 4.75 -23.01
CA ASP A 373 -26.50 4.81 -21.55
C ASP A 373 -26.63 6.27 -21.07
N GLU A 374 -25.82 7.17 -21.64
CA GLU A 374 -25.85 8.60 -21.33
C GLU A 374 -27.21 9.22 -21.70
N ALA A 375 -27.78 8.85 -22.85
CA ALA A 375 -29.11 9.31 -23.26
C ALA A 375 -30.22 8.80 -22.34
N ALA A 376 -30.19 7.52 -21.95
CA ALA A 376 -31.12 6.96 -21.00
C ALA A 376 -31.03 7.65 -19.62
N ALA A 377 -29.81 7.86 -19.12
CA ALA A 377 -29.58 8.58 -17.89
C ALA A 377 -30.08 10.04 -17.97
N ALA A 378 -29.87 10.73 -19.09
CA ALA A 378 -30.35 12.08 -19.31
C ALA A 378 -31.89 12.18 -19.27
N GLN A 379 -32.59 11.21 -19.84
CA GLN A 379 -34.06 11.13 -19.77
C GLN A 379 -34.55 10.93 -18.33
N ILE A 380 -33.90 10.07 -17.56
CA ILE A 380 -34.20 9.85 -16.13
C ILE A 380 -34.00 11.15 -15.36
N LEU A 381 -32.84 11.76 -15.53
CA LEU A 381 -32.44 12.97 -14.78
C LEU A 381 -33.29 14.20 -15.15
N ALA A 382 -33.86 14.25 -16.36
CA ALA A 382 -34.81 15.31 -16.73
C ALA A 382 -36.07 15.34 -15.89
N GLY A 383 -36.42 14.22 -15.22
CA GLY A 383 -37.53 14.13 -14.28
C GLY A 383 -37.23 14.62 -12.87
N HIS A 384 -35.99 15.08 -12.61
CA HIS A 384 -35.53 15.50 -11.29
C HIS A 384 -35.05 16.96 -11.28
N GLU A 385 -35.25 17.65 -10.16
CA GLU A 385 -34.74 18.99 -9.96
C GLU A 385 -33.24 18.96 -9.63
N LEU A 386 -32.42 19.38 -10.60
CA LEU A 386 -30.98 19.44 -10.46
C LEU A 386 -30.54 20.88 -10.13
N ILE A 387 -29.58 21.02 -9.23
CA ILE A 387 -28.97 22.33 -8.91
C ILE A 387 -28.21 22.88 -10.13
N ARG A 388 -27.63 21.98 -10.93
CA ARG A 388 -26.83 22.31 -12.12
C ARG A 388 -27.07 21.26 -13.22
N PRO A 389 -26.92 21.65 -14.50
CA PRO A 389 -26.92 20.66 -15.59
C PRO A 389 -25.84 19.61 -15.35
N HIS A 390 -26.20 18.34 -15.55
CA HIS A 390 -25.25 17.25 -15.51
C HIS A 390 -24.43 17.19 -16.82
N ARG A 391 -23.22 16.66 -16.73
CA ARG A 391 -22.35 16.39 -17.89
C ARG A 391 -21.64 15.07 -17.67
N PHE A 392 -21.84 14.15 -18.58
CA PHE A 392 -21.03 12.94 -18.64
C PHE A 392 -19.65 13.23 -19.24
N THR A 393 -18.64 12.56 -18.76
CA THR A 393 -17.27 12.66 -19.25
C THR A 393 -16.69 11.27 -19.46
N ARG A 394 -15.89 11.14 -20.54
CA ARG A 394 -15.09 9.94 -20.86
C ARG A 394 -13.59 10.25 -20.68
N ASP A 395 -13.26 11.48 -20.26
CA ASP A 395 -11.89 11.86 -19.95
C ASP A 395 -11.38 11.10 -18.72
N HIS A 396 -10.31 10.35 -18.93
CA HIS A 396 -9.73 9.50 -17.89
C HIS A 396 -9.30 10.29 -16.65
N GLN A 397 -8.78 11.51 -16.82
CA GLN A 397 -8.31 12.32 -15.69
C GLN A 397 -9.48 12.85 -14.85
N GLU A 398 -10.58 13.26 -15.51
CA GLU A 398 -11.80 13.69 -14.81
C GLU A 398 -12.45 12.52 -14.06
N ILE A 399 -12.50 11.33 -14.66
CA ILE A 399 -13.02 10.10 -14.03
C ILE A 399 -12.16 9.72 -12.83
N GLU A 400 -10.84 9.71 -13.00
CA GLU A 400 -9.89 9.40 -11.92
C GLU A 400 -10.00 10.40 -10.75
N LEU A 401 -10.16 11.69 -11.05
CA LEU A 401 -10.38 12.71 -10.04
C LEU A 401 -11.67 12.45 -9.25
N ALA A 402 -12.77 12.12 -9.94
CA ALA A 402 -14.04 11.84 -9.30
C ALA A 402 -13.94 10.68 -8.29
N TRP A 403 -13.29 9.59 -8.69
CA TRP A 403 -13.06 8.45 -7.81
C TRP A 403 -12.07 8.77 -6.68
N THR A 404 -11.02 9.54 -6.97
CA THR A 404 -10.06 10.01 -5.96
C THR A 404 -10.76 10.83 -4.86
N VAL A 405 -11.70 11.69 -5.23
CA VAL A 405 -12.51 12.43 -4.26
C VAL A 405 -13.37 11.48 -3.44
N ARG A 406 -14.09 10.56 -4.08
CA ARG A 406 -14.98 9.62 -3.38
C ARG A 406 -14.23 8.69 -2.42
N GLU A 407 -13.15 8.08 -2.88
CA GLU A 407 -12.31 7.19 -2.07
C GLU A 407 -11.50 7.97 -1.02
N GLY A 408 -11.18 9.23 -1.30
CA GLY A 408 -10.37 10.10 -0.45
C GLY A 408 -11.06 10.65 0.79
N LEU A 409 -12.38 10.51 0.94
CA LEU A 409 -13.12 11.04 2.11
C LEU A 409 -12.62 10.48 3.44
N PHE A 410 -12.29 9.20 3.48
CA PHE A 410 -11.68 8.57 4.66
C PHE A 410 -10.38 9.29 5.08
N GLY A 411 -9.52 9.55 4.13
CA GLY A 411 -8.25 10.24 4.37
C GLY A 411 -8.45 11.70 4.75
N LEU A 412 -9.45 12.35 4.18
CA LEU A 412 -9.77 13.75 4.47
C LEU A 412 -10.17 13.92 5.93
N VAL A 413 -11.12 13.13 6.42
CA VAL A 413 -11.52 13.18 7.84
C VAL A 413 -10.35 12.79 8.75
N GLY A 414 -9.58 11.77 8.35
CA GLY A 414 -8.36 11.37 9.06
C GLY A 414 -7.36 12.52 9.24
N ARG A 415 -7.24 13.43 8.26
CA ARG A 415 -6.36 14.61 8.35
C ARG A 415 -6.94 15.74 9.20
N LEU A 416 -8.26 15.93 9.14
CA LEU A 416 -8.94 17.05 9.78
C LEU A 416 -9.31 16.78 11.25
N ARG A 417 -9.28 15.51 11.69
CA ARG A 417 -9.61 15.16 13.07
C ARG A 417 -8.63 15.77 14.07
N LEU A 418 -9.11 16.00 15.28
CA LEU A 418 -8.26 16.50 16.37
C LEU A 418 -7.17 15.47 16.71
N PRO A 419 -5.94 15.92 17.02
CA PRO A 419 -4.88 15.03 17.52
C PRO A 419 -5.35 14.26 18.77
N GLY A 420 -4.99 12.98 18.85
CA GLY A 420 -5.37 12.12 19.98
C GLY A 420 -6.69 11.36 19.76
N THR A 421 -7.53 11.78 18.80
CA THR A 421 -8.79 11.07 18.53
C THR A 421 -8.57 9.85 17.64
N ALA A 422 -9.38 8.81 17.83
CA ALA A 422 -9.48 7.69 16.90
C ALA A 422 -10.16 8.10 15.60
N LEU A 423 -10.12 7.24 14.59
CA LEU A 423 -10.98 7.31 13.41
C LEU A 423 -11.68 5.96 13.28
N ILE A 424 -12.98 5.96 13.46
CA ILE A 424 -13.82 4.78 13.30
C ILE A 424 -14.62 4.96 12.02
N VAL A 425 -14.65 3.94 11.18
CA VAL A 425 -15.47 3.92 9.96
C VAL A 425 -16.52 2.84 10.11
N GLU A 426 -17.75 3.27 10.11
CA GLU A 426 -18.91 2.42 10.24
C GLU A 426 -19.66 2.30 8.92
N ASP A 427 -20.40 1.21 8.78
CA ASP A 427 -21.31 1.02 7.66
C ASP A 427 -22.59 0.30 8.10
N VAL A 428 -23.69 0.68 7.47
CA VAL A 428 -24.98 0.04 7.64
C VAL A 428 -25.62 -0.17 6.28
N CYS A 429 -26.57 -1.09 6.20
CA CYS A 429 -27.32 -1.29 4.96
C CYS A 429 -28.82 -1.35 5.24
N VAL A 430 -29.56 -0.65 4.39
CA VAL A 430 -31.03 -0.69 4.36
C VAL A 430 -31.50 -1.01 2.94
N ARG A 431 -32.79 -1.28 2.75
CA ARG A 431 -33.32 -1.40 1.40
C ARG A 431 -33.08 -0.12 0.63
N PRO A 432 -32.64 -0.19 -0.64
CA PRO A 432 -32.31 0.99 -1.45
C PRO A 432 -33.41 2.06 -1.48
N GLU A 433 -34.69 1.65 -1.46
CA GLU A 433 -35.84 2.56 -1.48
C GLU A 433 -35.97 3.40 -0.19
N ARG A 434 -35.30 2.98 0.88
CA ARG A 434 -35.31 3.69 2.17
C ARG A 434 -34.01 4.43 2.48
N ILE A 435 -33.08 4.49 1.53
CA ILE A 435 -31.74 5.05 1.78
C ILE A 435 -31.79 6.54 2.14
N ALA A 436 -32.69 7.34 1.52
CA ALA A 436 -32.82 8.75 1.82
C ALA A 436 -33.28 9.00 3.25
N GLU A 437 -34.33 8.28 3.67
CA GLU A 437 -34.86 8.38 5.03
C GLU A 437 -33.79 7.99 6.06
N CYS A 438 -33.14 6.85 5.83
CA CYS A 438 -32.08 6.37 6.71
C CYS A 438 -30.89 7.33 6.79
N ALA A 439 -30.47 7.91 5.67
CA ALA A 439 -29.36 8.86 5.66
C ALA A 439 -29.68 10.13 6.43
N ARG A 440 -30.91 10.64 6.35
CA ARG A 440 -31.35 11.81 7.17
C ARG A 440 -31.36 11.47 8.66
N ASP A 441 -31.95 10.34 9.04
CA ASP A 441 -31.98 9.91 10.44
C ASP A 441 -30.57 9.69 11.01
N LEU A 442 -29.70 9.06 10.21
CA LEU A 442 -28.32 8.84 10.59
C LEU A 442 -27.55 10.17 10.72
N GLN A 443 -27.75 11.11 9.82
CA GLN A 443 -27.17 12.44 9.92
C GLN A 443 -27.67 13.19 11.18
N ALA A 444 -28.94 13.06 11.52
CA ALA A 444 -29.52 13.63 12.74
C ALA A 444 -28.92 12.96 14.00
N LEU A 445 -28.75 11.64 13.98
CA LEU A 445 -28.13 10.88 15.07
C LEU A 445 -26.66 11.29 15.28
N LEU A 446 -25.90 11.42 14.20
CA LEU A 446 -24.52 11.92 14.25
C LEU A 446 -24.47 13.34 14.85
N GLY A 447 -25.36 14.23 14.42
CA GLY A 447 -25.48 15.59 14.96
C GLY A 447 -25.83 15.62 16.44
N LYS A 448 -26.78 14.77 16.89
CA LYS A 448 -27.17 14.63 18.31
C LYS A 448 -25.96 14.30 19.20
N HIS A 449 -25.10 13.37 18.73
CA HIS A 449 -23.90 12.95 19.46
C HIS A 449 -22.66 13.78 19.10
N GLN A 450 -22.82 14.92 18.42
CA GLN A 450 -21.74 15.85 18.06
C GLN A 450 -20.63 15.24 17.20
N PHE A 451 -20.95 14.26 16.37
CA PHE A 451 -20.07 13.75 15.33
C PHE A 451 -20.33 14.52 14.02
N LEU A 452 -19.42 15.38 13.64
CA LEU A 452 -19.62 16.38 12.59
C LEU A 452 -19.34 15.88 11.16
N VAL A 453 -19.31 14.58 10.93
CA VAL A 453 -18.96 14.01 9.64
C VAL A 453 -20.18 13.65 8.81
N GLY A 454 -20.13 13.95 7.51
CA GLY A 454 -21.21 13.63 6.59
C GLY A 454 -21.34 12.15 6.27
N VAL A 455 -22.56 11.75 5.88
CA VAL A 455 -22.89 10.41 5.39
C VAL A 455 -22.54 10.33 3.91
N ALA A 456 -21.95 9.20 3.49
CA ALA A 456 -21.73 8.86 2.10
C ALA A 456 -22.03 7.36 1.90
N GLY A 457 -22.25 6.91 0.65
CA GLY A 457 -22.52 5.47 0.50
C GLY A 457 -22.80 5.01 -0.91
N HIS A 458 -22.90 3.69 -1.03
CA HIS A 458 -23.24 2.99 -2.26
C HIS A 458 -24.77 2.97 -2.41
N ALA A 459 -25.33 4.04 -3.02
CA ALA A 459 -26.77 4.25 -3.05
C ALA A 459 -27.52 3.11 -3.75
N SER A 460 -26.94 2.54 -4.82
CA SER A 460 -27.49 1.39 -5.53
C SER A 460 -27.70 0.14 -4.64
N ALA A 461 -26.90 0.01 -3.57
CA ALA A 461 -26.95 -1.13 -2.67
C ALA A 461 -27.62 -0.82 -1.32
N GLY A 462 -28.06 0.42 -1.09
CA GLY A 462 -28.62 0.83 0.20
C GLY A 462 -27.60 0.92 1.34
N ASN A 463 -26.31 0.94 1.00
CA ASN A 463 -25.20 0.91 1.97
C ASN A 463 -24.71 2.32 2.26
N LEU A 464 -24.72 2.71 3.53
CA LEU A 464 -24.28 4.02 4.03
C LEU A 464 -23.05 3.89 4.92
N HIS A 465 -22.08 4.78 4.71
CA HIS A 465 -20.87 4.89 5.51
C HIS A 465 -20.86 6.22 6.25
N PHE A 466 -20.31 6.19 7.46
CA PHE A 466 -20.07 7.37 8.29
C PHE A 466 -18.84 7.17 9.15
N GLN A 467 -18.37 8.24 9.77
CA GLN A 467 -17.12 8.23 10.52
C GLN A 467 -17.32 8.89 11.89
N LEU A 468 -16.62 8.34 12.92
CA LEU A 468 -16.63 8.85 14.28
C LEU A 468 -15.20 9.16 14.71
N THR A 469 -15.02 10.22 15.52
CA THR A 469 -13.69 10.67 15.95
C THR A 469 -13.62 10.86 17.48
N PRO A 470 -13.89 9.82 18.30
CA PRO A 470 -13.80 9.90 19.74
C PRO A 470 -12.34 9.89 20.23
N ASP A 471 -12.12 10.47 21.41
CA ASP A 471 -10.87 10.36 22.17
C ASP A 471 -11.04 9.32 23.28
N PHE A 472 -10.59 8.10 23.05
CA PHE A 472 -10.74 7.00 24.00
C PHE A 472 -9.85 7.10 25.24
N THR A 473 -9.14 8.19 25.44
CA THR A 473 -8.52 8.52 26.73
C THR A 473 -9.50 9.24 27.67
N LYS A 474 -10.69 9.64 27.17
CA LYS A 474 -11.71 10.37 27.90
C LYS A 474 -12.92 9.49 28.16
N PRO A 475 -13.30 9.28 29.43
CA PRO A 475 -14.50 8.49 29.79
C PRO A 475 -15.78 9.00 29.12
N GLU A 476 -15.96 10.31 29.04
CA GLU A 476 -17.13 10.94 28.43
C GLU A 476 -17.26 10.64 26.91
N ASP A 477 -16.15 10.48 26.20
CA ASP A 477 -16.15 10.08 24.80
C ASP A 477 -16.48 8.59 24.62
N ILE A 478 -16.08 7.74 25.57
CA ILE A 478 -16.44 6.32 25.59
C ILE A 478 -17.95 6.17 25.84
N GLU A 479 -18.50 6.87 26.83
CA GLU A 479 -19.94 6.86 27.12
C GLU A 479 -20.76 7.39 25.93
N ARG A 480 -20.31 8.46 25.29
CA ARG A 480 -20.95 9.03 24.09
C ARG A 480 -20.92 8.04 22.93
N TYR A 481 -19.83 7.33 22.74
CA TYR A 481 -19.70 6.28 21.71
C TYR A 481 -20.65 5.11 22.02
N GLU A 482 -20.71 4.63 23.26
CA GLU A 482 -21.64 3.57 23.68
C GLU A 482 -23.09 3.95 23.42
N GLN A 483 -23.52 5.14 23.86
CA GLN A 483 -24.88 5.66 23.63
C GLN A 483 -25.21 5.77 22.14
N PHE A 484 -24.27 6.29 21.35
CA PHE A 484 -24.42 6.37 19.91
C PHE A 484 -24.64 4.98 19.27
N MET A 485 -23.84 3.98 19.67
CA MET A 485 -23.96 2.61 19.15
C MET A 485 -25.29 1.97 19.49
N GLU A 486 -25.79 2.15 20.73
CA GLU A 486 -27.09 1.66 21.14
C GLU A 486 -28.24 2.27 20.31
N GLU A 487 -28.20 3.59 20.12
CA GLU A 487 -29.21 4.27 19.32
C GLU A 487 -29.11 3.94 17.82
N LEU A 488 -27.90 3.74 17.32
CA LEU A 488 -27.67 3.28 15.94
C LEU A 488 -28.31 1.90 15.70
N VAL A 489 -28.06 0.96 16.63
CA VAL A 489 -28.59 -0.40 16.54
C VAL A 489 -30.13 -0.36 16.58
N GLU A 490 -30.71 0.41 17.49
CA GLU A 490 -32.17 0.59 17.57
C GLU A 490 -32.72 1.18 16.25
N LEU A 491 -32.07 2.21 15.71
CA LEU A 491 -32.50 2.84 14.47
C LEU A 491 -32.50 1.85 13.29
N ILE A 492 -31.38 1.15 13.09
CA ILE A 492 -31.20 0.29 11.92
C ILE A 492 -32.05 -0.98 12.03
N VAL A 493 -32.08 -1.61 13.19
CA VAL A 493 -32.82 -2.88 13.36
C VAL A 493 -34.32 -2.63 13.47
N SER A 494 -34.77 -1.74 14.37
CA SER A 494 -36.20 -1.61 14.69
C SER A 494 -36.96 -0.79 13.67
N LYS A 495 -36.36 0.28 13.12
CA LYS A 495 -37.04 1.14 12.14
C LYS A 495 -36.89 0.63 10.71
N TYR A 496 -35.73 0.10 10.33
CA TYR A 496 -35.40 -0.21 8.94
C TYR A 496 -35.34 -1.70 8.62
N ASP A 497 -35.34 -2.61 9.60
CA ASP A 497 -35.01 -4.04 9.43
C ASP A 497 -33.73 -4.23 8.58
N GLY A 498 -32.78 -3.31 8.78
CA GLY A 498 -31.54 -3.22 8.03
C GLY A 498 -30.46 -4.15 8.55
N SER A 499 -29.26 -4.03 7.98
CA SER A 499 -28.04 -4.71 8.42
C SER A 499 -27.14 -3.74 9.19
N LEU A 500 -26.64 -4.17 10.34
CA LEU A 500 -25.72 -3.42 11.17
C LEU A 500 -24.29 -3.36 10.57
N LYS A 501 -23.97 -4.30 9.67
CA LYS A 501 -22.73 -4.31 8.90
C LYS A 501 -23.00 -4.75 7.46
N ALA A 502 -22.77 -3.85 6.53
CA ALA A 502 -22.94 -4.12 5.11
C ALA A 502 -21.74 -4.89 4.53
N GLU A 503 -20.51 -4.44 4.82
CA GLU A 503 -19.27 -4.97 4.23
C GLU A 503 -18.02 -4.92 5.10
N HIS A 504 -18.04 -4.17 6.25
CA HIS A 504 -16.85 -4.04 7.11
C HIS A 504 -16.59 -5.25 8.01
N GLY A 505 -17.54 -6.19 8.09
CA GLY A 505 -17.51 -7.34 8.97
C GLY A 505 -18.06 -7.06 10.37
N THR A 506 -18.57 -8.09 11.02
CA THR A 506 -19.12 -8.00 12.38
C THR A 506 -18.03 -7.64 13.38
N GLY A 507 -16.89 -8.32 13.32
CA GLY A 507 -15.75 -8.15 14.22
C GLY A 507 -16.11 -8.31 15.69
N VAL A 508 -15.34 -7.64 16.54
CA VAL A 508 -15.61 -7.47 17.97
C VAL A 508 -16.64 -6.36 18.18
N ASN A 509 -16.65 -5.39 17.26
CA ASN A 509 -17.46 -4.18 17.34
C ASN A 509 -18.98 -4.47 17.37
N MET A 510 -19.47 -5.30 16.44
CA MET A 510 -20.91 -5.61 16.33
C MET A 510 -21.29 -6.97 16.90
N ALA A 511 -20.32 -7.77 17.37
CA ALA A 511 -20.61 -9.09 17.95
C ALA A 511 -21.69 -9.08 19.09
N PRO A 512 -21.77 -8.08 19.98
CA PRO A 512 -22.82 -8.02 20.99
C PRO A 512 -24.22 -7.82 20.43
N TYR A 513 -24.34 -7.28 19.23
CA TYR A 513 -25.62 -6.86 18.64
C TYR A 513 -26.19 -7.85 17.64
N VAL A 514 -25.49 -8.97 17.37
CA VAL A 514 -25.93 -9.98 16.38
C VAL A 514 -27.33 -10.53 16.72
N GLU A 515 -27.63 -10.81 18.01
CA GLU A 515 -28.94 -11.31 18.42
C GLU A 515 -30.04 -10.26 18.26
N ARG A 516 -29.73 -8.99 18.42
CA ARG A 516 -30.72 -7.91 18.17
C ARG A 516 -31.13 -7.83 16.69
N GLU A 517 -30.19 -8.03 15.76
CA GLU A 517 -30.48 -8.03 14.34
C GLU A 517 -31.17 -9.33 13.89
N TRP A 518 -30.68 -10.48 14.34
CA TRP A 518 -31.10 -11.77 13.79
C TRP A 518 -32.21 -12.48 14.59
N GLY A 519 -32.34 -12.15 15.88
CA GLY A 519 -33.21 -12.83 16.84
C GLY A 519 -32.59 -14.11 17.41
N ALA A 520 -33.17 -14.62 18.49
CA ALA A 520 -32.60 -15.72 19.26
C ALA A 520 -32.43 -17.03 18.47
N LYS A 521 -33.41 -17.39 17.60
CA LYS A 521 -33.34 -18.64 16.82
C LYS A 521 -32.17 -18.66 15.84
N ALA A 522 -32.01 -17.61 15.02
CA ALA A 522 -30.91 -17.50 14.05
C ALA A 522 -29.57 -17.48 14.78
N THR A 523 -29.45 -16.70 15.86
CA THR A 523 -28.21 -16.60 16.65
C THR A 523 -27.86 -17.93 17.34
N ALA A 524 -28.84 -18.71 17.77
CA ALA A 524 -28.61 -20.06 18.31
C ALA A 524 -28.01 -21.00 17.24
N ILE A 525 -28.45 -20.92 15.98
CA ILE A 525 -27.87 -21.66 14.86
C ILE A 525 -26.41 -21.20 14.64
N MET A 526 -26.15 -19.90 14.63
CA MET A 526 -24.78 -19.38 14.48
C MET A 526 -23.84 -19.88 15.59
N TRP A 527 -24.26 -19.90 16.84
CA TRP A 527 -23.46 -20.45 17.94
C TRP A 527 -23.18 -21.95 17.78
N ARG A 528 -24.15 -22.71 17.29
CA ARG A 528 -23.96 -24.14 17.01
C ARG A 528 -22.97 -24.36 15.85
N VAL A 529 -23.04 -23.55 14.79
CA VAL A 529 -22.04 -23.57 13.71
C VAL A 529 -20.63 -23.35 14.28
N LYS A 530 -20.47 -22.31 15.11
CA LYS A 530 -19.18 -22.04 15.77
C LYS A 530 -18.70 -23.21 16.62
N GLN A 531 -19.57 -23.77 17.43
CA GLN A 531 -19.25 -24.88 18.34
C GLN A 531 -18.89 -26.16 17.59
N LEU A 532 -19.56 -26.44 16.47
CA LEU A 532 -19.25 -27.60 15.62
C LEU A 532 -17.92 -27.44 14.91
N ALA A 533 -17.63 -26.24 14.37
CA ALA A 533 -16.41 -25.98 13.59
C ALA A 533 -15.17 -25.81 14.50
N ASP A 534 -15.33 -25.23 15.68
CA ASP A 534 -14.26 -24.93 16.64
C ASP A 534 -14.72 -25.19 18.07
N PRO A 535 -14.82 -26.47 18.49
CA PRO A 535 -15.33 -26.86 19.80
C PRO A 535 -14.57 -26.27 20.99
N LEU A 536 -13.28 -25.97 20.82
CA LEU A 536 -12.42 -25.41 21.86
C LEU A 536 -12.35 -23.87 21.81
N ASN A 537 -13.04 -23.25 20.83
CA ASN A 537 -13.09 -21.80 20.65
C ASN A 537 -11.70 -21.14 20.58
N VAL A 538 -10.78 -21.74 19.82
CA VAL A 538 -9.42 -21.24 19.63
C VAL A 538 -9.27 -20.35 18.41
N LEU A 539 -10.15 -20.48 17.40
CA LEU A 539 -10.13 -19.68 16.17
C LEU A 539 -10.81 -18.31 16.38
N ASN A 540 -10.03 -17.25 16.43
CA ASN A 540 -10.44 -15.85 16.56
C ASN A 540 -11.61 -15.66 17.56
N PRO A 541 -11.46 -16.07 18.81
CA PRO A 541 -12.54 -16.08 19.80
C PRO A 541 -13.06 -14.66 20.09
N GLY A 542 -14.40 -14.54 20.11
CA GLY A 542 -15.09 -13.28 20.40
C GLY A 542 -15.27 -12.33 19.24
N ALA A 543 -14.75 -12.65 18.05
CA ALA A 543 -15.15 -12.02 16.80
C ALA A 543 -16.43 -12.72 16.28
N VAL A 544 -17.25 -12.01 15.51
CA VAL A 544 -18.56 -12.42 14.96
C VAL A 544 -19.62 -12.70 16.01
N LEU A 545 -19.33 -13.48 17.03
CA LEU A 545 -20.25 -13.83 18.12
C LEU A 545 -19.57 -13.60 19.48
N ASN A 546 -20.25 -12.87 20.37
CA ASN A 546 -19.77 -12.66 21.72
C ASN A 546 -20.94 -12.60 22.71
N ARG A 547 -20.73 -13.15 23.90
CA ARG A 547 -21.73 -13.11 25.00
C ARG A 547 -21.54 -11.94 25.97
N ASP A 548 -20.41 -11.25 25.85
CA ASP A 548 -20.10 -10.06 26.64
C ASP A 548 -20.71 -8.82 25.94
N PRO A 549 -21.75 -8.21 26.50
CA PRO A 549 -22.41 -7.06 25.87
C PRO A 549 -21.52 -5.82 25.77
N GLY A 550 -20.48 -5.71 26.61
CA GLY A 550 -19.54 -4.60 26.63
C GLY A 550 -18.22 -4.87 25.90
N ILE A 551 -18.12 -5.95 25.12
CA ILE A 551 -16.85 -6.32 24.48
C ILE A 551 -16.36 -5.23 23.51
N HIS A 552 -17.27 -4.52 22.84
CA HIS A 552 -16.98 -3.45 21.89
C HIS A 552 -16.33 -2.21 22.56
N LEU A 553 -16.41 -2.09 23.89
CA LEU A 553 -15.78 -1.03 24.68
C LEU A 553 -14.44 -1.45 25.29
N LYS A 554 -14.00 -2.71 25.07
CA LYS A 554 -12.75 -3.24 25.62
C LYS A 554 -11.62 -3.15 24.63
N ASN A 555 -10.39 -2.95 25.14
CA ASN A 555 -9.18 -2.86 24.32
C ASN A 555 -9.19 -1.71 23.29
N LEU A 556 -9.95 -0.66 23.54
CA LEU A 556 -9.93 0.57 22.75
C LEU A 556 -8.54 1.20 22.86
N LYS A 557 -7.96 1.57 21.70
CA LYS A 557 -6.60 2.10 21.65
C LYS A 557 -6.57 3.62 21.82
N SER A 558 -5.66 4.09 22.68
CA SER A 558 -5.28 5.50 22.69
C SER A 558 -4.50 5.87 21.41
N GLN A 559 -4.50 7.15 21.06
CA GLN A 559 -3.77 7.69 19.92
C GLN A 559 -2.76 8.75 20.41
N PRO A 560 -1.69 8.34 21.16
CA PRO A 560 -0.74 9.31 21.69
C PRO A 560 -0.09 10.11 20.58
N ALA A 561 0.11 11.41 20.84
CA ALA A 561 0.82 12.29 19.92
C ALA A 561 2.29 11.82 19.81
N ILE A 562 2.77 11.82 18.59
CA ILE A 562 4.17 11.61 18.23
C ILE A 562 4.65 12.82 17.41
N GLU A 563 5.73 12.69 16.65
CA GLU A 563 6.16 13.75 15.76
C GLU A 563 5.01 14.17 14.81
N GLU A 564 4.82 15.49 14.65
CA GLU A 564 3.71 16.11 13.91
C GLU A 564 3.53 15.49 12.50
N VAL A 565 4.63 15.23 11.80
CA VAL A 565 4.64 14.65 10.45
C VAL A 565 3.95 13.28 10.37
N ALA A 566 3.77 12.58 11.48
CA ALA A 566 3.17 11.25 11.53
C ALA A 566 2.02 11.11 12.54
N SER A 567 1.73 12.15 13.33
CA SER A 567 0.75 12.10 14.42
C SER A 567 -0.67 11.79 13.94
N GLN A 568 -1.04 12.20 12.72
CA GLN A 568 -2.35 11.95 12.12
C GLN A 568 -2.52 10.55 11.51
N CYS A 569 -1.59 9.62 11.72
CA CYS A 569 -1.72 8.24 11.24
C CYS A 569 -2.98 7.57 11.78
N VAL A 570 -3.73 6.90 10.91
CA VAL A 570 -4.95 6.14 11.26
C VAL A 570 -4.68 4.62 11.28
N GLU A 571 -3.43 4.21 11.12
CA GLU A 571 -2.97 2.81 11.15
C GLU A 571 -3.65 1.89 10.13
N CYS A 572 -4.17 2.44 9.03
CA CYS A 572 -4.90 1.69 7.99
C CYS A 572 -4.04 0.72 7.17
N GLY A 573 -2.71 0.93 7.11
CA GLY A 573 -1.75 0.01 6.48
C GLY A 573 -1.51 0.18 4.98
N PHE A 574 -2.15 1.14 4.28
CA PHE A 574 -1.93 1.38 2.83
C PHE A 574 -0.45 1.54 2.43
N CYS A 575 0.36 2.01 3.34
CA CYS A 575 1.80 2.20 3.13
C CYS A 575 2.63 0.90 3.20
N GLU A 576 2.09 -0.24 3.66
CA GLU A 576 2.86 -1.47 3.86
C GLU A 576 3.27 -2.16 2.56
N PRO A 577 2.38 -2.38 1.57
CA PRO A 577 2.74 -3.08 0.33
C PRO A 577 3.83 -2.40 -0.49
N VAL A 578 3.89 -1.07 -0.44
CA VAL A 578 4.86 -0.29 -1.22
C VAL A 578 6.20 -0.11 -0.51
N CYS A 579 6.29 -0.49 0.77
CA CYS A 579 7.51 -0.32 1.56
C CYS A 579 8.61 -1.31 1.15
N PRO A 580 9.84 -0.86 0.85
CA PRO A 580 10.96 -1.75 0.52
C PRO A 580 11.31 -2.75 1.63
N SER A 581 11.12 -2.38 2.91
CA SER A 581 11.46 -3.23 4.06
C SER A 581 10.36 -4.23 4.46
N ARG A 582 9.21 -4.29 3.75
CA ARG A 582 8.03 -5.07 4.14
C ARG A 582 8.27 -6.55 4.42
N ASN A 583 9.29 -7.14 3.79
CA ASN A 583 9.66 -8.55 3.97
C ASN A 583 10.96 -8.74 4.76
N ALA A 584 11.57 -7.66 5.26
CA ALA A 584 12.84 -7.68 5.97
C ALA A 584 12.71 -7.25 7.43
N THR A 585 12.10 -6.09 7.68
CA THR A 585 11.96 -5.49 9.01
C THR A 585 10.57 -4.84 9.16
N THR A 586 10.50 -3.62 9.74
CA THR A 586 9.24 -2.91 9.96
C THR A 586 8.78 -2.10 8.75
N THR A 587 7.48 -1.95 8.61
CA THR A 587 6.78 -1.13 7.63
C THR A 587 6.50 0.29 8.18
N PRO A 588 6.03 1.25 7.35
CA PRO A 588 5.71 2.59 7.84
C PRO A 588 4.66 2.60 8.94
N ARG A 589 3.53 1.86 8.81
CA ARG A 589 2.54 1.72 9.87
C ARG A 589 3.17 1.18 11.15
N GLN A 590 3.95 0.12 11.06
CA GLN A 590 4.60 -0.53 12.20
C GLN A 590 5.57 0.41 12.91
N ARG A 591 6.36 1.21 12.17
CA ARG A 591 7.24 2.24 12.76
C ARG A 591 6.45 3.25 13.58
N ILE A 592 5.30 3.69 13.08
CA ILE A 592 4.44 4.63 13.79
C ILE A 592 3.81 3.97 15.03
N VAL A 593 3.33 2.73 14.92
CA VAL A 593 2.77 1.97 16.06
C VAL A 593 3.81 1.79 17.16
N ILE A 594 5.06 1.42 16.81
CA ILE A 594 6.17 1.30 17.77
C ILE A 594 6.48 2.67 18.39
N ARG A 595 6.52 3.74 17.59
CA ARG A 595 6.79 5.09 18.09
C ARG A 595 5.69 5.58 19.05
N ARG A 596 4.41 5.22 18.79
CA ARG A 596 3.30 5.43 19.72
C ARG A 596 3.44 4.62 20.98
N GLU A 597 3.95 3.38 20.89
CA GLU A 597 4.21 2.60 22.11
C GLU A 597 5.30 3.23 22.96
N LEU A 598 6.37 3.73 22.35
CA LEU A 598 7.40 4.51 23.07
C LEU A 598 6.78 5.74 23.77
N ALA A 599 5.75 6.36 23.18
CA ALA A 599 5.02 7.45 23.82
C ALA A 599 4.13 6.98 24.99
N ARG A 600 3.54 5.78 24.93
CA ARG A 600 2.72 5.21 26.01
C ARG A 600 3.57 4.83 27.23
N GLN A 601 4.79 4.39 27.01
CA GLN A 601 5.69 3.87 28.06
C GLN A 601 6.30 5.01 28.88
N ALA A 602 6.63 4.69 30.14
CA ALA A 602 7.51 5.53 30.92
C ALA A 602 8.95 5.40 30.38
N GLU A 603 9.70 6.49 30.35
CA GLU A 603 11.12 6.46 29.99
C GLU A 603 11.88 5.55 30.97
N GLY A 604 12.73 4.67 30.41
CA GLY A 604 13.48 3.69 31.18
C GLY A 604 12.69 2.47 31.63
N SER A 605 11.39 2.32 31.26
CA SER A 605 10.67 1.06 31.52
C SER A 605 11.27 -0.10 30.71
N PRO A 606 11.13 -1.37 31.16
CA PRO A 606 11.70 -2.51 30.45
C PRO A 606 11.30 -2.59 28.97
N VAL A 607 10.04 -2.30 28.66
CA VAL A 607 9.55 -2.29 27.28
C VAL A 607 10.14 -1.12 26.48
N TYR A 608 10.24 0.07 27.10
CA TYR A 608 10.85 1.23 26.44
C TYR A 608 12.30 0.96 26.02
N GLU A 609 13.11 0.38 26.91
CA GLU A 609 14.52 0.07 26.61
C GLU A 609 14.64 -1.05 25.55
N ALA A 610 13.81 -2.09 25.61
CA ALA A 610 13.80 -3.16 24.64
C ALA A 610 13.43 -2.64 23.23
N LEU A 611 12.39 -1.80 23.14
CA LEU A 611 11.98 -1.19 21.87
C LEU A 611 13.05 -0.26 21.32
N LEU A 612 13.64 0.59 22.14
CA LEU A 612 14.64 1.55 21.71
C LEU A 612 15.89 0.85 21.17
N GLY A 613 16.30 -0.28 21.77
CA GLY A 613 17.42 -1.09 21.33
C GLY A 613 17.21 -1.68 19.92
N ASP A 614 16.02 -2.18 19.63
CA ASP A 614 15.70 -2.75 18.33
C ASP A 614 15.32 -1.69 17.29
N PHE A 615 14.81 -0.52 17.70
CA PHE A 615 14.29 0.53 16.81
C PHE A 615 15.34 1.10 15.86
N GLU A 616 16.60 1.13 16.27
CA GLU A 616 17.70 1.61 15.43
C GLU A 616 17.77 0.83 14.12
N TYR A 617 17.89 -0.48 14.19
CA TYR A 617 17.95 -1.32 12.99
C TYR A 617 16.60 -1.45 12.30
N ASP A 618 15.56 -1.91 13.03
CA ASP A 618 14.29 -2.28 12.41
C ASP A 618 13.50 -1.08 11.86
N ALA A 619 13.67 0.11 12.42
CA ALA A 619 12.89 1.27 12.00
C ALA A 619 13.72 2.35 11.31
N LEU A 620 14.90 2.69 11.83
CA LEU A 620 15.68 3.79 11.31
C LEU A 620 16.62 3.34 10.19
N GLN A 621 17.46 2.33 10.41
CA GLN A 621 18.47 1.91 9.43
C GLN A 621 17.84 1.31 8.17
N THR A 622 16.79 0.52 8.31
CA THR A 622 16.10 -0.16 7.19
C THR A 622 15.01 0.67 6.53
N CYS A 623 14.82 1.93 6.90
CA CYS A 623 13.95 2.84 6.13
C CYS A 623 14.70 3.40 4.93
N ALA A 624 14.16 3.20 3.73
CA ALA A 624 14.68 3.79 2.49
C ALA A 624 14.53 5.32 2.44
N ALA A 625 13.61 5.90 3.21
CA ALA A 625 13.25 7.32 3.19
C ALA A 625 12.95 7.84 1.76
N ASP A 626 12.34 6.99 0.95
CA ASP A 626 12.05 7.19 -0.47
C ASP A 626 10.73 7.93 -0.75
N GLY A 627 9.90 8.16 0.28
CA GLY A 627 8.62 8.85 0.18
C GLY A 627 7.48 8.07 -0.49
N THR A 628 7.71 6.85 -0.97
CA THR A 628 6.66 6.03 -1.64
C THR A 628 5.44 5.82 -0.76
N CYS A 629 5.63 5.71 0.56
CA CYS A 629 4.55 5.56 1.52
C CYS A 629 3.60 6.76 1.57
N GLN A 630 4.05 7.98 1.24
CA GLN A 630 3.20 9.17 1.17
C GLN A 630 2.21 9.11 0.01
N GLY A 631 2.66 8.62 -1.16
CA GLY A 631 1.85 8.58 -2.38
C GLY A 631 0.61 7.69 -2.27
N VAL A 632 0.64 6.70 -1.38
CA VAL A 632 -0.50 5.78 -1.13
C VAL A 632 -1.20 6.06 0.21
N CYS A 633 -0.71 7.00 0.99
CA CYS A 633 -1.26 7.29 2.32
C CYS A 633 -2.49 8.20 2.21
N PRO A 634 -3.68 7.77 2.65
CA PRO A 634 -4.89 8.60 2.58
C PRO A 634 -4.79 9.89 3.40
N VAL A 635 -3.94 9.91 4.43
CA VAL A 635 -3.66 11.11 5.24
C VAL A 635 -2.33 11.80 4.85
N ALA A 636 -1.72 11.41 3.72
CA ALA A 636 -0.52 11.98 3.12
C ALA A 636 0.74 11.99 4.02
N ILE A 637 0.90 11.01 4.89
CA ILE A 637 2.07 10.89 5.78
C ILE A 637 3.26 10.32 5.03
N ASP A 638 4.37 11.05 5.07
CA ASP A 638 5.69 10.56 4.68
C ASP A 638 6.48 10.07 5.92
N THR A 639 6.47 8.77 6.14
CA THR A 639 7.26 8.15 7.22
C THR A 639 8.77 8.31 6.98
N GLY A 640 9.20 8.52 5.74
CA GLY A 640 10.59 8.87 5.42
C GLY A 640 11.01 10.20 6.05
N LYS A 641 10.12 11.21 6.08
CA LYS A 641 10.37 12.48 6.77
C LYS A 641 10.48 12.28 8.28
N LEU A 642 9.61 11.47 8.88
CA LEU A 642 9.72 11.08 10.29
C LEU A 642 11.11 10.48 10.57
N VAL A 643 11.51 9.50 9.79
CA VAL A 643 12.82 8.83 9.98
C VAL A 643 13.99 9.78 9.77
N LYS A 644 13.93 10.71 8.79
CA LYS A 644 14.97 11.75 8.62
C LYS A 644 15.07 12.65 9.85
N GLN A 645 13.95 13.07 10.45
CA GLN A 645 13.94 13.87 11.70
C GLN A 645 14.54 13.08 12.87
N LEU A 646 14.21 11.80 13.01
CA LEU A 646 14.76 10.96 14.07
C LEU A 646 16.26 10.74 13.86
N ARG A 647 16.71 10.46 12.63
CA ARG A 647 18.14 10.38 12.29
C ARG A 647 18.90 11.68 12.61
N GLN A 648 18.29 12.85 12.40
CA GLN A 648 18.89 14.13 12.80
C GLN A 648 19.14 14.23 14.31
N ARG A 649 18.19 13.74 15.12
CA ARG A 649 18.33 13.73 16.59
C ARG A 649 19.44 12.78 17.06
N GLU A 650 19.65 11.67 16.36
CA GLU A 650 20.72 10.72 16.70
C GLU A 650 22.11 11.31 16.49
N ARG A 651 22.29 12.28 15.58
CA ARG A 651 23.59 12.79 15.20
C ARG A 651 24.19 13.72 16.25
N GLY A 652 25.47 13.49 16.56
CA GLY A 652 26.24 14.34 17.45
C GLY A 652 26.99 15.45 16.71
N GLU A 653 27.50 16.41 17.46
CA GLU A 653 28.28 17.54 16.95
C GLU A 653 29.49 17.13 16.10
N ARG A 654 30.16 16.02 16.46
CA ARG A 654 31.34 15.52 15.76
C ARG A 654 30.99 14.93 14.40
N GLU A 655 29.91 14.16 14.34
CA GLU A 655 29.40 13.56 13.13
C GLU A 655 28.94 14.64 12.14
N GLU A 656 28.24 15.65 12.64
CA GLU A 656 27.81 16.82 11.87
C GLU A 656 29.01 17.62 11.33
N ALA A 657 30.10 17.78 12.13
CA ALA A 657 31.31 18.46 11.67
C ALA A 657 32.03 17.69 10.55
N VAL A 658 32.08 16.36 10.64
CA VAL A 658 32.66 15.50 9.59
C VAL A 658 31.83 15.55 8.32
N ALA A 659 30.49 15.42 8.44
CA ALA A 659 29.57 15.49 7.30
C ALA A 659 29.66 16.85 6.59
N LEU A 660 29.74 17.95 7.34
CA LEU A 660 29.94 19.29 6.80
C LEU A 660 31.30 19.42 6.08
N ALA A 661 32.36 18.87 6.64
CA ALA A 661 33.69 18.89 6.01
C ALA A 661 33.69 18.12 4.66
N ILE A 662 32.98 17.00 4.59
CA ILE A 662 32.77 16.25 3.35
C ILE A 662 31.94 17.08 2.36
N ALA A 663 30.86 17.74 2.80
CA ALA A 663 30.01 18.58 1.94
C ALA A 663 30.84 19.75 1.34
N ARG A 664 31.67 20.41 2.15
CA ARG A 664 32.55 21.49 1.68
C ARG A 664 33.55 21.04 0.62
N ARG A 665 34.02 19.80 0.71
CA ARG A 665 35.05 19.23 -0.18
C ARG A 665 34.49 18.09 -1.05
N TYR A 666 33.21 18.12 -1.35
CA TYR A 666 32.52 17.01 -2.03
C TYR A 666 33.15 16.61 -3.36
N GLY A 667 33.66 17.55 -4.15
CA GLY A 667 34.41 17.24 -5.38
C GLY A 667 35.70 16.42 -5.15
N VAL A 668 36.32 16.49 -3.97
CA VAL A 668 37.43 15.61 -3.59
C VAL A 668 36.90 14.22 -3.23
N ALA A 669 35.81 14.14 -2.45
CA ALA A 669 35.16 12.88 -2.09
C ALA A 669 34.65 12.11 -3.34
N GLU A 670 34.06 12.81 -4.30
CA GLU A 670 33.62 12.27 -5.59
C GLU A 670 34.81 11.66 -6.38
N ARG A 671 35.95 12.37 -6.48
CA ARG A 671 37.12 11.85 -7.14
C ARG A 671 37.75 10.65 -6.41
N ALA A 672 37.76 10.67 -5.10
CA ALA A 672 38.28 9.57 -4.28
C ALA A 672 37.39 8.31 -4.43
N ALA A 673 36.07 8.46 -4.41
CA ALA A 673 35.15 7.37 -4.64
C ALA A 673 35.33 6.72 -6.02
N ARG A 674 35.44 7.55 -7.07
CA ARG A 674 35.74 7.07 -8.43
C ARG A 674 37.07 6.35 -8.54
N ALA A 675 38.14 6.88 -7.92
CA ALA A 675 39.44 6.24 -7.92
C ALA A 675 39.45 4.91 -7.16
N GLY A 676 38.72 4.84 -6.05
CA GLY A 676 38.49 3.60 -5.28
C GLY A 676 37.77 2.53 -6.12
N LEU A 677 36.72 2.91 -6.86
CA LEU A 677 36.03 2.01 -7.77
C LEU A 677 36.96 1.52 -8.91
N ALA A 678 37.76 2.39 -9.50
CA ALA A 678 38.71 2.00 -10.53
C ALA A 678 39.74 1.00 -9.99
N ALA A 679 40.27 1.25 -8.78
CA ALA A 679 41.22 0.35 -8.11
C ALA A 679 40.57 -1.00 -7.76
N ALA A 680 39.31 -0.99 -7.29
CA ALA A 680 38.55 -2.22 -7.02
C ALA A 680 38.30 -3.02 -8.29
N GLY A 681 38.01 -2.37 -9.42
CA GLY A 681 37.87 -3.01 -10.72
C GLY A 681 39.16 -3.71 -11.16
N VAL A 682 40.33 -3.04 -11.09
CA VAL A 682 41.63 -3.65 -11.39
C VAL A 682 41.93 -4.83 -10.46
N ALA A 683 41.65 -4.66 -9.16
CA ALA A 683 41.83 -5.76 -8.21
C ALA A 683 40.93 -6.94 -8.51
N ALA A 684 39.70 -6.71 -8.95
CA ALA A 684 38.76 -7.76 -9.36
C ALA A 684 39.21 -8.52 -10.62
N ASP A 685 39.79 -7.82 -11.59
CA ASP A 685 40.37 -8.41 -12.79
C ASP A 685 41.59 -9.31 -12.47
N VAL A 686 42.40 -8.96 -11.44
CA VAL A 686 43.61 -9.69 -11.05
C VAL A 686 43.35 -10.80 -10.04
N LEU A 687 42.55 -10.51 -9.01
CA LEU A 687 42.35 -11.40 -7.85
C LEU A 687 41.02 -12.16 -7.90
N GLY A 688 40.16 -11.81 -8.84
CA GLY A 688 38.80 -12.33 -8.98
C GLY A 688 37.77 -11.57 -8.11
N GLN A 689 36.59 -11.37 -8.67
CA GLN A 689 35.50 -10.59 -8.06
C GLN A 689 35.07 -11.12 -6.68
N ARG A 690 35.05 -12.44 -6.47
CA ARG A 690 34.67 -13.06 -5.20
C ARG A 690 35.62 -12.71 -4.05
N LEU A 691 36.91 -12.55 -4.33
CA LEU A 691 37.91 -12.23 -3.31
C LEU A 691 37.83 -10.75 -2.93
N VAL A 692 37.66 -9.86 -3.92
CA VAL A 692 37.52 -8.42 -3.69
C VAL A 692 36.22 -8.11 -2.92
N ALA A 693 35.12 -8.81 -3.18
CA ALA A 693 33.86 -8.65 -2.45
C ALA A 693 33.97 -9.06 -0.95
N ARG A 694 34.88 -9.97 -0.59
CA ARG A 694 35.07 -10.40 0.81
C ARG A 694 35.80 -9.38 1.67
N VAL A 695 36.61 -8.51 1.09
CA VAL A 695 37.42 -7.52 1.85
C VAL A 695 36.51 -6.53 2.59
N PRO A 696 35.55 -5.86 1.94
CA PRO A 696 34.62 -4.98 2.65
C PRO A 696 33.82 -5.72 3.73
N GLU A 697 33.43 -6.97 3.50
CA GLU A 697 32.66 -7.75 4.48
C GLU A 697 33.48 -8.04 5.75
N LEU A 698 34.75 -8.32 5.64
CA LEU A 698 35.67 -8.46 6.78
C LEU A 698 35.83 -7.12 7.52
N VAL A 699 35.92 -6.01 6.79
CA VAL A 699 36.02 -4.67 7.38
C VAL A 699 34.71 -4.30 8.07
N ARG A 700 33.53 -4.58 7.46
CA ARG A 700 32.21 -4.38 8.07
C ARG A 700 32.08 -5.03 9.44
N ARG A 701 32.47 -6.30 9.54
CA ARG A 701 32.40 -7.06 10.81
C ARG A 701 33.27 -6.45 11.91
N ARG A 702 34.31 -5.70 11.56
CA ARG A 702 35.29 -5.11 12.54
C ARG A 702 35.08 -3.62 12.76
N VAL A 703 34.50 -2.90 11.81
CA VAL A 703 34.37 -1.44 11.87
C VAL A 703 32.92 -1.05 12.13
N SER A 704 31.98 -1.26 11.19
CA SER A 704 30.57 -0.95 11.33
C SER A 704 29.80 -1.38 10.08
N ASN A 705 28.61 -1.95 10.31
CA ASN A 705 27.65 -2.25 9.23
C ASN A 705 27.05 -0.98 8.63
N GLU A 706 27.03 0.13 9.35
CA GLU A 706 26.46 1.41 8.94
C GLU A 706 27.45 2.32 8.19
N LEU A 707 28.74 2.07 8.30
CA LEU A 707 29.77 2.92 7.68
C LEU A 707 30.44 2.27 6.47
N VAL A 708 30.43 0.94 6.39
CA VAL A 708 31.14 0.20 5.35
C VAL A 708 30.11 -0.50 4.45
N PRO A 709 29.94 -0.08 3.18
CA PRO A 709 29.03 -0.74 2.26
C PRO A 709 29.51 -2.13 1.83
N THR A 710 28.59 -3.01 1.49
CA THR A 710 28.91 -4.23 0.74
C THR A 710 29.29 -3.84 -0.70
N LEU A 711 30.15 -4.64 -1.32
CA LEU A 711 30.46 -4.49 -2.75
C LEU A 711 29.86 -5.70 -3.48
N PRO A 712 28.71 -5.53 -4.17
CA PRO A 712 28.15 -6.62 -4.98
C PRO A 712 29.08 -6.99 -6.13
N ALA A 713 29.06 -8.26 -6.53
CA ALA A 713 29.93 -8.78 -7.57
C ALA A 713 29.74 -8.11 -8.95
N ASN A 714 28.56 -7.50 -9.17
CA ASN A 714 28.18 -6.81 -10.39
C ASN A 714 28.17 -5.27 -10.23
N LEU A 715 29.00 -4.73 -9.31
CA LEU A 715 29.10 -3.29 -9.16
C LEU A 715 29.61 -2.65 -10.47
N PRO A 716 28.96 -1.56 -10.96
CA PRO A 716 29.42 -0.88 -12.18
C PRO A 716 30.87 -0.39 -12.07
N PRO A 717 31.62 -0.31 -13.17
CA PRO A 717 32.95 0.25 -13.18
C PRO A 717 32.93 1.74 -12.83
N ALA A 718 34.11 2.33 -12.60
CA ALA A 718 34.22 3.77 -12.41
C ALA A 718 33.80 4.51 -13.69
N ALA A 719 33.09 5.62 -13.53
CA ALA A 719 32.76 6.52 -14.64
C ALA A 719 34.03 7.09 -15.31
N PRO A 720 33.99 7.50 -16.61
CA PRO A 720 35.09 8.18 -17.26
C PRO A 720 35.60 9.39 -16.48
N ALA A 721 36.90 9.59 -16.46
CA ALA A 721 37.53 10.68 -15.69
C ALA A 721 37.19 12.07 -16.21
N ARG A 722 36.79 12.18 -17.49
CA ARG A 722 36.47 13.45 -18.15
C ARG A 722 35.02 13.45 -18.56
N MET A 723 34.33 14.54 -18.26
CA MET A 723 32.98 14.80 -18.76
C MET A 723 33.03 15.16 -20.27
N PRO A 724 31.89 14.97 -20.99
CA PRO A 724 31.78 15.46 -22.36
C PRO A 724 32.12 16.94 -22.47
N VAL A 725 32.86 17.33 -23.52
CA VAL A 725 33.15 18.73 -23.79
C VAL A 725 31.97 19.36 -24.49
N THR A 726 31.39 20.39 -23.91
CA THR A 726 30.21 21.09 -24.41
C THR A 726 30.43 22.59 -24.42
N VAL A 727 29.67 23.34 -25.20
CA VAL A 727 29.81 24.78 -25.37
C VAL A 727 28.55 25.49 -24.88
N ARG A 728 28.71 26.59 -24.15
CA ARG A 728 27.60 27.38 -23.61
C ARG A 728 26.83 28.15 -24.69
N ALA A 729 27.54 28.65 -25.71
CA ALA A 729 26.94 29.44 -26.78
C ALA A 729 25.97 28.56 -27.58
N GLY A 730 24.71 28.99 -27.68
CA GLY A 730 23.67 28.25 -28.38
C GLY A 730 23.11 27.03 -27.64
N ALA A 731 23.49 26.82 -26.38
CA ALA A 731 22.93 25.72 -25.57
C ALA A 731 21.42 25.92 -25.33
N ALA A 732 20.65 24.86 -25.52
CA ALA A 732 19.22 24.84 -25.23
C ALA A 732 18.91 24.64 -23.72
N ALA A 733 19.83 24.00 -23.00
CA ALA A 733 19.69 23.80 -21.57
C ALA A 733 21.07 23.62 -20.88
N VAL A 734 21.11 23.87 -19.57
CA VAL A 734 22.21 23.47 -18.71
C VAL A 734 22.05 22.00 -18.36
N TYR A 735 23.08 21.21 -18.50
CA TYR A 735 23.07 19.83 -18.06
C TYR A 735 23.88 19.65 -16.75
N LEU A 736 23.18 19.19 -15.72
CA LEU A 736 23.79 18.78 -14.44
C LEU A 736 23.84 17.24 -14.38
N PRO A 737 24.92 16.57 -14.84
CA PRO A 737 25.07 15.14 -14.65
C PRO A 737 25.02 14.79 -13.16
N ALA A 738 24.16 13.84 -12.77
CA ALA A 738 24.05 13.41 -11.40
C ALA A 738 25.39 12.90 -10.85
N CYS A 739 25.69 13.17 -9.57
CA CYS A 739 26.95 12.75 -8.97
C CYS A 739 27.17 11.21 -9.08
N LEU A 740 26.10 10.43 -9.06
CA LEU A 740 26.15 8.99 -9.26
C LEU A 740 26.68 8.62 -10.66
N ASN A 741 26.24 9.34 -11.70
CA ASN A 741 26.69 9.11 -13.09
C ASN A 741 28.08 9.70 -13.36
N ARG A 742 28.61 10.53 -12.45
CA ARG A 742 30.01 10.98 -12.46
C ARG A 742 30.94 10.04 -11.69
N ILE A 743 30.39 9.15 -10.85
CA ILE A 743 31.12 8.16 -10.04
C ILE A 743 31.07 6.78 -10.68
N PHE A 744 29.87 6.31 -11.06
CA PHE A 744 29.63 4.97 -11.61
C PHE A 744 29.45 5.03 -13.15
N GLY A 745 30.13 4.13 -13.87
CA GLY A 745 29.93 3.88 -15.29
C GLY A 745 28.70 3.01 -15.57
N ASN A 746 28.49 2.65 -16.83
CA ASN A 746 27.35 1.83 -17.23
C ASN A 746 27.59 0.35 -16.96
N ALA A 747 26.52 -0.41 -16.69
CA ALA A 747 26.60 -1.84 -16.43
C ALA A 747 27.17 -2.66 -17.61
N ARG A 748 26.92 -2.25 -18.85
CA ARG A 748 27.50 -2.87 -20.06
C ARG A 748 29.02 -2.71 -20.18
N GLU A 749 29.62 -1.77 -19.47
CA GLU A 749 31.09 -1.57 -19.41
C GLU A 749 31.75 -2.59 -18.47
N ALA A 750 31.00 -3.36 -17.71
CA ALA A 750 31.51 -4.34 -16.73
C ALA A 750 31.95 -5.68 -17.33
N GLY A 751 31.95 -5.84 -18.65
CA GLY A 751 32.49 -7.01 -19.34
C GLY A 751 34.00 -7.18 -19.11
N SER A 752 34.51 -8.43 -19.19
CA SER A 752 35.95 -8.71 -19.02
C SER A 752 36.81 -7.89 -19.98
N ALA A 753 38.09 -7.67 -19.63
CA ALA A 753 39.05 -6.95 -20.49
C ALA A 753 39.07 -7.52 -21.93
N ALA A 754 38.83 -8.83 -22.08
CA ALA A 754 38.73 -9.51 -23.37
C ALA A 754 37.49 -9.12 -24.20
N SER A 755 36.33 -8.86 -23.53
CA SER A 755 35.10 -8.39 -24.18
C SER A 755 35.22 -6.93 -24.61
N ARG A 756 35.97 -6.12 -23.87
CA ARG A 756 36.27 -4.70 -24.20
C ARG A 756 37.13 -4.56 -25.46
N GLN A 757 38.08 -5.48 -25.64
CA GLN A 757 38.95 -5.50 -26.85
C GLN A 757 38.21 -5.99 -28.09
N ALA A 758 37.22 -6.86 -27.95
CA ALA A 758 36.42 -7.37 -29.06
C ALA A 758 35.37 -6.37 -29.58
N ALA A 759 34.94 -5.39 -28.75
CA ALA A 759 33.89 -4.43 -29.10
C ALA A 759 34.37 -3.19 -29.86
N GLY A 760 35.70 -2.92 -29.97
CA GLY A 760 36.28 -1.89 -30.82
C GLY A 760 35.84 -0.43 -30.65
N ALA A 761 34.88 -0.14 -29.82
CA ALA A 761 34.37 1.19 -29.51
C ALA A 761 34.35 1.42 -28.01
N ALA A 762 34.83 2.54 -27.53
CA ALA A 762 34.66 2.97 -26.13
C ALA A 762 33.15 3.03 -25.83
N ALA A 763 32.72 2.26 -24.84
CA ALA A 763 31.30 2.22 -24.47
C ALA A 763 30.83 3.63 -24.07
N LEU A 764 29.70 4.05 -24.63
CA LEU A 764 29.13 5.40 -24.50
C LEU A 764 28.67 5.63 -23.06
N SER A 765 29.20 6.64 -22.38
CA SER A 765 28.75 7.00 -21.02
C SER A 765 27.35 7.65 -21.07
N LEU A 766 26.58 7.54 -19.98
CA LEU A 766 25.26 8.17 -19.91
C LEU A 766 25.32 9.69 -20.13
N PRO A 767 26.26 10.45 -19.56
CA PRO A 767 26.40 11.87 -19.88
C PRO A 767 26.70 12.14 -21.35
N GLN A 768 27.50 11.30 -22.02
CA GLN A 768 27.77 11.45 -23.46
C GLN A 768 26.53 11.13 -24.29
N ALA A 769 25.79 10.04 -23.95
CA ALA A 769 24.58 9.67 -24.67
C ALA A 769 23.50 10.78 -24.62
N LEU A 770 23.31 11.41 -23.45
CA LEU A 770 22.32 12.49 -23.33
C LEU A 770 22.74 13.74 -24.10
N VAL A 771 24.04 14.05 -24.12
CA VAL A 771 24.60 15.15 -24.93
C VAL A 771 24.40 14.86 -26.44
N ASP A 772 24.72 13.65 -26.90
CA ASP A 772 24.65 13.25 -28.31
C ASP A 772 23.21 13.21 -28.82
N VAL A 773 22.28 12.61 -28.05
CA VAL A 773 20.87 12.56 -28.46
C VAL A 773 20.22 13.95 -28.46
N SER A 774 20.58 14.82 -27.52
CA SER A 774 20.10 16.20 -27.48
C SER A 774 20.66 17.04 -28.64
N ALA A 775 21.95 16.88 -28.95
CA ALA A 775 22.55 17.55 -30.12
C ALA A 775 21.93 17.05 -31.44
N ARG A 776 21.64 15.75 -31.54
CA ARG A 776 20.95 15.13 -32.69
C ARG A 776 19.55 15.74 -32.90
N ALA A 777 18.81 16.00 -31.83
CA ALA A 777 17.53 16.69 -31.86
C ALA A 777 17.62 18.21 -32.11
N GLY A 778 18.82 18.77 -32.33
CA GLY A 778 19.01 20.22 -32.48
C GLY A 778 18.91 21.03 -31.16
N LEU A 779 18.96 20.37 -30.01
CA LEU A 779 18.84 20.97 -28.69
C LEU A 779 20.12 20.72 -27.86
N PRO A 780 21.27 21.36 -28.21
CA PRO A 780 22.54 21.08 -27.55
C PRO A 780 22.54 21.43 -26.08
N LEU A 781 23.13 20.56 -25.26
CA LEU A 781 23.29 20.73 -23.83
C LEU A 781 24.66 21.33 -23.48
N TRP A 782 24.70 22.12 -22.42
CA TRP A 782 25.93 22.65 -21.84
C TRP A 782 26.19 22.11 -20.45
N ILE A 783 27.33 21.46 -20.23
CA ILE A 783 27.81 21.02 -18.93
C ILE A 783 28.78 22.10 -18.39
N PRO A 784 28.49 22.74 -17.23
CA PRO A 784 29.39 23.70 -16.63
C PRO A 784 30.73 23.06 -16.22
N ASN A 785 31.84 23.78 -16.42
CA ASN A 785 33.19 23.29 -16.08
C ASN A 785 33.37 23.03 -14.59
N ASP A 786 32.60 23.71 -13.74
CA ASP A 786 32.59 23.61 -12.28
C ASP A 786 31.49 22.71 -11.72
N VAL A 787 30.92 21.81 -12.53
CA VAL A 787 29.81 20.91 -12.14
C VAL A 787 30.21 19.92 -11.04
N ALA A 788 31.51 19.53 -11.00
CA ALA A 788 32.02 18.61 -9.99
C ALA A 788 31.85 19.18 -8.56
N GLY A 789 31.47 18.34 -7.64
CA GLY A 789 31.26 18.74 -6.25
C GLY A 789 29.93 19.44 -5.95
N HIS A 790 28.97 19.43 -6.91
CA HIS A 790 27.59 19.84 -6.69
C HIS A 790 26.67 18.61 -6.68
N CYS A 791 25.64 18.63 -5.84
CA CYS A 791 24.74 17.51 -5.58
C CYS A 791 23.34 18.02 -5.18
N CYS A 792 22.32 17.20 -5.39
CA CYS A 792 20.93 17.48 -4.96
C CYS A 792 20.74 17.57 -3.42
N ALA A 793 21.80 17.41 -2.63
CA ALA A 793 21.84 17.43 -1.18
C ALA A 793 21.18 16.22 -0.45
N THR A 794 20.41 15.39 -1.15
CA THR A 794 19.71 14.20 -0.60
C THR A 794 20.63 13.25 0.22
N PRO A 795 21.91 12.98 -0.13
CA PRO A 795 22.76 12.12 0.69
C PRO A 795 22.94 12.56 2.14
N TRP A 796 22.93 13.86 2.40
CA TRP A 796 23.02 14.41 3.77
C TRP A 796 21.66 14.40 4.47
N SER A 797 20.61 14.84 3.77
CA SER A 797 19.25 14.85 4.29
C SER A 797 18.81 13.44 4.70
N SER A 798 18.97 12.45 3.83
CA SER A 798 18.52 11.06 4.08
C SER A 798 19.24 10.39 5.24
N LYS A 799 20.47 10.83 5.58
CA LYS A 799 21.28 10.32 6.70
C LYS A 799 21.17 11.17 7.97
N GLY A 800 20.41 12.25 7.95
CA GLY A 800 20.19 13.12 9.11
C GLY A 800 21.31 14.12 9.38
N TYR A 801 22.18 14.46 8.42
CA TYR A 801 23.25 15.44 8.59
C TYR A 801 22.79 16.84 8.18
N ARG A 802 22.20 17.58 9.11
CA ARG A 802 21.59 18.89 8.87
C ARG A 802 22.56 19.92 8.30
N ARG A 803 23.75 20.10 8.94
CA ARG A 803 24.72 21.13 8.53
C ARG A 803 25.30 20.84 7.15
N GLY A 804 25.54 19.58 6.82
CA GLY A 804 25.99 19.15 5.50
C GLY A 804 24.93 19.38 4.44
N HIS A 805 23.67 19.10 4.77
CA HIS A 805 22.49 19.33 3.90
C HIS A 805 22.32 20.81 3.56
N GLU A 806 22.22 21.68 4.57
CA GLU A 806 22.09 23.13 4.41
C GLU A 806 23.22 23.72 3.54
N HIS A 807 24.46 23.32 3.80
CA HIS A 807 25.62 23.79 3.02
C HIS A 807 25.54 23.37 1.55
N MET A 808 25.23 22.09 1.27
CA MET A 808 25.17 21.59 -0.11
C MET A 808 23.98 22.18 -0.86
N ALA A 809 22.84 22.36 -0.21
CA ALA A 809 21.65 22.97 -0.79
C ALA A 809 21.92 24.41 -1.24
N ALA A 810 22.46 25.26 -0.35
CA ALA A 810 22.82 26.64 -0.66
C ALA A 810 23.87 26.72 -1.79
N LYS A 811 24.93 25.90 -1.71
CA LYS A 811 25.97 25.82 -2.73
C LYS A 811 25.43 25.47 -4.10
N THR A 812 24.56 24.46 -4.18
CA THR A 812 23.99 23.98 -5.45
C THR A 812 22.98 24.98 -6.00
N ALA A 813 22.11 25.56 -5.18
CA ALA A 813 21.16 26.59 -5.59
C ALA A 813 21.87 27.81 -6.22
N ALA A 814 22.94 28.29 -5.56
CA ALA A 814 23.74 29.40 -6.10
C ALA A 814 24.41 29.08 -7.42
N ALA A 815 24.89 27.84 -7.60
CA ALA A 815 25.50 27.38 -8.85
C ALA A 815 24.44 27.27 -9.97
N LEU A 816 23.27 26.69 -9.68
CA LEU A 816 22.17 26.55 -10.64
C LEU A 816 21.67 27.93 -11.14
N TRP A 817 21.54 28.90 -10.23
CA TRP A 817 21.18 30.28 -10.60
C TRP A 817 22.17 30.90 -11.57
N ARG A 818 23.47 30.71 -11.30
CA ARG A 818 24.55 31.23 -12.17
C ARG A 818 24.61 30.50 -13.51
N TRP A 819 24.47 29.18 -13.50
CA TRP A 819 24.53 28.36 -14.71
C TRP A 819 23.34 28.59 -15.63
N SER A 820 22.13 28.66 -15.06
CA SER A 820 20.89 28.89 -15.79
C SER A 820 20.72 30.34 -16.29
N ASP A 821 21.72 31.21 -16.03
CA ASP A 821 21.65 32.62 -16.39
C ASP A 821 20.42 33.32 -15.79
N GLY A 822 20.27 33.13 -14.47
CA GLY A 822 19.14 33.67 -13.73
C GLY A 822 17.79 33.01 -14.06
N GLY A 823 17.79 31.75 -14.44
CA GLY A 823 16.60 30.98 -14.77
C GLY A 823 16.16 31.06 -16.25
N ARG A 824 16.99 31.67 -17.13
CA ARG A 824 16.69 31.73 -18.57
C ARG A 824 16.87 30.40 -19.29
N LEU A 825 17.84 29.60 -18.89
CA LEU A 825 18.05 28.25 -19.41
C LEU A 825 17.50 27.22 -18.43
N PRO A 826 16.70 26.26 -18.89
CA PRO A 826 16.28 25.14 -18.06
C PRO A 826 17.50 24.30 -17.66
N VAL A 827 17.35 23.57 -16.55
CA VAL A 827 18.39 22.65 -16.05
C VAL A 827 17.90 21.22 -16.21
N VAL A 828 18.62 20.42 -17.00
CA VAL A 828 18.35 19.00 -17.22
C VAL A 828 19.20 18.15 -16.29
N ILE A 829 18.61 17.11 -15.69
CA ILE A 829 19.29 16.17 -14.81
C ILE A 829 18.97 14.73 -15.20
N ASP A 830 19.98 13.86 -15.17
CA ASP A 830 19.95 12.49 -15.69
C ASP A 830 19.68 11.40 -14.64
N ALA A 831 19.10 11.78 -13.51
CA ALA A 831 18.68 10.85 -12.47
C ALA A 831 17.43 11.37 -11.77
N SER A 832 16.32 10.66 -11.86
CA SER A 832 15.03 11.10 -11.31
C SER A 832 15.08 11.33 -9.80
N SER A 833 15.86 10.53 -9.04
CA SER A 833 16.06 10.78 -7.61
C SER A 833 16.76 12.11 -7.31
N CYS A 834 17.64 12.59 -8.21
CA CYS A 834 18.27 13.89 -8.07
C CYS A 834 17.33 15.02 -8.50
N ALA A 835 16.50 14.83 -9.53
CA ALA A 835 15.46 15.78 -9.91
C ALA A 835 14.47 16.00 -8.76
N LEU A 836 14.00 14.92 -8.14
CA LEU A 836 13.16 14.95 -6.95
C LEU A 836 13.86 15.66 -5.78
N GLY A 837 15.13 15.33 -5.51
CA GLY A 837 15.90 15.96 -4.45
C GLY A 837 16.10 17.47 -4.67
N LEU A 838 16.34 17.92 -5.91
CA LEU A 838 16.40 19.35 -6.22
C LEU A 838 15.05 20.05 -5.97
N ARG A 839 13.94 19.40 -6.32
CA ARG A 839 12.61 19.97 -6.11
C ARG A 839 12.27 20.10 -4.62
N ASP A 840 12.53 19.05 -3.82
CA ASP A 840 11.96 18.91 -2.49
C ASP A 840 12.92 19.23 -1.35
N GLU A 841 14.25 19.10 -1.55
CA GLU A 841 15.25 19.16 -0.48
C GLU A 841 16.02 20.50 -0.45
N ILE A 842 16.04 21.24 -1.55
CA ILE A 842 16.84 22.47 -1.67
C ILE A 842 16.11 23.67 -1.07
N ALA A 843 14.90 23.96 -1.55
CA ALA A 843 14.16 25.17 -1.18
C ALA A 843 13.94 25.37 0.33
N PRO A 844 13.68 24.31 1.14
CA PRO A 844 13.55 24.45 2.59
C PRO A 844 14.81 24.94 3.31
N CYS A 845 15.98 24.78 2.72
CA CYS A 845 17.27 25.16 3.30
C CYS A 845 17.72 26.57 2.91
N LEU A 846 16.96 27.25 2.05
CA LEU A 846 17.34 28.56 1.51
C LEU A 846 16.67 29.71 2.27
N THR A 847 17.37 30.84 2.32
CA THR A 847 16.76 32.13 2.73
C THR A 847 15.68 32.55 1.73
N ASP A 848 14.73 33.41 2.13
CA ASP A 848 13.62 33.79 1.25
C ASP A 848 14.08 34.36 -0.12
N PRO A 849 15.08 35.27 -0.19
CA PRO A 849 15.58 35.76 -1.48
C PRO A 849 16.25 34.68 -2.34
N GLU A 850 16.94 33.71 -1.73
CA GLU A 850 17.53 32.59 -2.45
C GLU A 850 16.48 31.63 -2.95
N ARG A 851 15.43 31.39 -2.16
CA ARG A 851 14.30 30.54 -2.51
C ARG A 851 13.53 31.10 -3.69
N GLU A 852 13.23 32.40 -3.70
CA GLU A 852 12.58 33.08 -4.84
C GLU A 852 13.40 32.93 -6.14
N ARG A 853 14.72 33.11 -6.07
CA ARG A 853 15.61 32.89 -7.23
C ARG A 853 15.57 31.44 -7.69
N PHE A 854 15.68 30.50 -6.74
CA PHE A 854 15.69 29.08 -7.05
C PHE A 854 14.38 28.62 -7.71
N GLN A 855 13.24 29.11 -7.26
CA GLN A 855 11.92 28.81 -7.83
C GLN A 855 11.70 29.30 -9.27
N ARG A 856 12.53 30.24 -9.74
CA ARG A 856 12.49 30.70 -11.15
C ARG A 856 13.25 29.79 -12.10
N ILE A 857 13.99 28.80 -11.59
CA ILE A 857 14.76 27.87 -12.41
C ILE A 857 13.85 26.70 -12.80
N GLU A 858 13.67 26.50 -14.11
CA GLU A 858 13.02 25.30 -14.62
C GLU A 858 13.98 24.11 -14.48
N ILE A 859 13.63 23.11 -13.67
CA ILE A 859 14.40 21.87 -13.47
C ILE A 859 13.65 20.73 -14.14
N LEU A 860 14.28 20.10 -15.14
CA LEU A 860 13.72 19.02 -15.92
C LEU A 860 14.45 17.70 -15.64
N ASP A 861 13.69 16.66 -15.36
CA ASP A 861 14.19 15.29 -15.41
C ASP A 861 14.48 14.88 -16.86
N SER A 862 15.45 14.01 -17.08
CA SER A 862 15.78 13.50 -18.40
C SER A 862 14.61 12.82 -19.12
N ILE A 863 13.63 12.25 -18.39
CA ILE A 863 12.38 11.70 -18.97
C ILE A 863 11.54 12.82 -19.57
N ALA A 864 11.31 13.91 -18.81
CA ALA A 864 10.55 15.05 -19.30
C ALA A 864 11.26 15.72 -20.49
N TRP A 865 12.58 15.88 -20.38
CA TRP A 865 13.41 16.41 -21.47
C TRP A 865 13.30 15.55 -22.74
N ALA A 866 13.45 14.23 -22.59
CA ALA A 866 13.37 13.30 -23.73
C ALA A 866 11.98 13.28 -24.38
N HIS A 867 10.93 13.16 -23.56
CA HIS A 867 9.55 13.06 -24.06
C HIS A 867 9.06 14.36 -24.68
N ASP A 868 9.20 15.49 -23.96
CA ASP A 868 8.56 16.75 -24.34
C ASP A 868 9.38 17.55 -25.38
N ARG A 869 10.71 17.35 -25.41
CA ARG A 869 11.61 18.17 -26.21
C ARG A 869 12.38 17.40 -27.30
N LEU A 870 12.90 16.18 -26.98
CA LEU A 870 13.72 15.45 -27.93
C LEU A 870 12.89 14.59 -28.89
N LEU A 871 11.90 13.85 -28.38
CA LEU A 871 11.15 12.88 -29.18
C LEU A 871 10.46 13.49 -30.39
N PRO A 872 9.89 14.72 -30.35
CA PRO A 872 9.31 15.37 -31.54
C PRO A 872 10.31 15.64 -32.65
N GLU A 873 11.62 15.74 -32.35
CA GLU A 873 12.71 16.07 -33.27
C GLU A 873 13.54 14.84 -33.71
N LEU A 874 13.09 13.63 -33.31
CA LEU A 874 13.82 12.39 -33.55
C LEU A 874 12.97 11.37 -34.32
N TYR A 875 13.61 10.63 -35.26
CA TYR A 875 13.03 9.44 -35.86
C TYR A 875 13.57 8.17 -35.20
N VAL A 876 12.68 7.23 -34.92
CA VAL A 876 13.04 5.89 -34.44
C VAL A 876 13.50 5.05 -35.62
N THR A 877 14.74 4.58 -35.57
CA THR A 877 15.36 3.79 -36.63
C THR A 877 15.18 2.29 -36.49
N GLY A 878 14.80 1.83 -35.35
CA GLY A 878 14.52 0.43 -35.03
C GLY A 878 13.77 0.29 -33.71
N ARG A 879 12.92 -0.73 -33.62
CA ARG A 879 12.16 -1.04 -32.38
C ARG A 879 12.63 -2.36 -31.80
N LEU A 880 12.63 -2.44 -30.49
CA LEU A 880 12.85 -3.69 -29.75
C LEU A 880 11.55 -4.51 -29.76
N ALA A 881 11.66 -5.84 -29.77
CA ALA A 881 10.46 -6.66 -29.65
C ALA A 881 9.83 -6.50 -28.26
N ARG A 882 10.68 -6.45 -27.19
CA ARG A 882 10.18 -6.29 -25.83
C ARG A 882 11.16 -5.51 -24.95
N MET A 883 10.61 -4.58 -24.14
CA MET A 883 11.37 -3.77 -23.19
C MET A 883 10.76 -3.90 -21.78
N ALA A 884 11.57 -4.27 -20.78
CA ALA A 884 11.16 -4.22 -19.39
C ALA A 884 11.51 -2.85 -18.80
N VAL A 885 10.54 -2.21 -18.16
CA VAL A 885 10.66 -0.87 -17.58
C VAL A 885 10.43 -0.94 -16.07
N HIS A 886 11.36 -0.35 -15.30
CA HIS A 886 11.16 -0.15 -13.87
C HIS A 886 10.92 1.35 -13.60
N PRO A 887 9.67 1.79 -13.35
CA PRO A 887 9.40 3.16 -12.92
C PRO A 887 9.88 3.33 -11.49
N THR A 888 10.89 4.16 -11.30
CA THR A 888 11.47 4.39 -9.97
C THR A 888 10.50 5.16 -9.07
N CYS A 889 10.66 5.07 -7.73
CA CYS A 889 9.86 5.85 -6.78
C CYS A 889 9.87 7.36 -7.09
N ALA A 890 11.02 7.89 -7.52
CA ALA A 890 11.14 9.30 -7.90
C ALA A 890 10.35 9.64 -9.17
N VAL A 891 10.30 8.75 -10.17
CA VAL A 891 9.50 8.91 -11.39
C VAL A 891 8.01 9.05 -11.03
N SER A 892 7.52 8.20 -10.14
CA SER A 892 6.12 8.25 -9.68
C SER A 892 5.82 9.56 -8.93
N GLN A 893 6.71 9.99 -8.03
CA GLN A 893 6.53 11.24 -7.27
C GLN A 893 6.67 12.49 -8.12
N LEU A 894 7.40 12.43 -9.23
CA LEU A 894 7.52 13.52 -10.20
C LEU A 894 6.35 13.53 -11.21
N GLY A 895 5.47 12.52 -11.21
CA GLY A 895 4.37 12.40 -12.16
C GLY A 895 4.82 12.02 -13.57
N LEU A 896 5.99 11.38 -13.73
CA LEU A 896 6.63 11.10 -15.02
C LEU A 896 6.40 9.66 -15.52
N ALA A 897 5.64 8.84 -14.81
CA ALA A 897 5.45 7.43 -15.19
C ALA A 897 4.81 7.28 -16.57
N GLY A 898 3.79 8.09 -16.91
CA GLY A 898 3.15 8.08 -18.23
C GLY A 898 4.10 8.51 -19.35
N LYS A 899 4.97 9.49 -19.10
CA LYS A 899 5.99 9.91 -20.09
C LYS A 899 7.05 8.83 -20.32
N LEU A 900 7.47 8.14 -19.26
CA LEU A 900 8.41 7.02 -19.39
C LEU A 900 7.79 5.85 -20.15
N ASP A 901 6.52 5.52 -19.90
CA ASP A 901 5.78 4.49 -20.65
C ASP A 901 5.63 4.88 -22.12
N ALA A 902 5.27 6.12 -22.43
CA ALA A 902 5.17 6.62 -23.81
C ALA A 902 6.51 6.53 -24.54
N LEU A 903 7.62 6.93 -23.92
CA LEU A 903 8.97 6.75 -24.47
C LEU A 903 9.29 5.28 -24.74
N ALA A 904 8.99 4.40 -23.79
CA ALA A 904 9.23 2.96 -23.94
C ALA A 904 8.41 2.37 -25.08
N ARG A 905 7.13 2.71 -25.21
CA ARG A 905 6.24 2.27 -26.30
C ARG A 905 6.64 2.80 -27.65
N THR A 906 7.34 3.92 -27.71
CA THR A 906 7.93 4.43 -28.96
C THR A 906 9.13 3.59 -29.39
N LEU A 907 9.89 3.05 -28.42
CA LEU A 907 11.13 2.29 -28.66
C LEU A 907 10.94 0.78 -28.73
N ALA A 908 9.81 0.24 -28.27
CA ALA A 908 9.54 -1.19 -28.23
C ALA A 908 8.10 -1.51 -28.66
N ASP A 909 7.89 -2.72 -29.20
CA ASP A 909 6.56 -3.21 -29.61
C ASP A 909 5.75 -3.68 -28.40
N ASP A 910 6.44 -4.28 -27.42
CA ASP A 910 5.85 -4.71 -26.16
C ASP A 910 6.62 -4.10 -24.99
N VAL A 911 5.89 -3.50 -24.04
CA VAL A 911 6.45 -2.87 -22.83
C VAL A 911 5.96 -3.60 -21.59
N VAL A 912 6.88 -4.17 -20.83
CA VAL A 912 6.61 -4.91 -19.60
C VAL A 912 6.96 -4.06 -18.39
N VAL A 913 5.96 -3.64 -17.62
CA VAL A 913 6.12 -3.15 -16.26
C VAL A 913 5.63 -4.24 -15.32
N PRO A 914 6.50 -4.86 -14.50
CA PRO A 914 6.06 -5.89 -13.55
C PRO A 914 4.95 -5.35 -12.65
N ALA A 915 3.88 -6.12 -12.47
CA ALA A 915 2.70 -5.69 -11.70
C ALA A 915 3.01 -5.40 -10.22
N ALA A 916 4.08 -6.03 -9.69
CA ALA A 916 4.58 -5.84 -8.33
C ALA A 916 5.69 -4.77 -8.22
N SER A 917 5.95 -3.99 -9.29
CA SER A 917 6.98 -2.94 -9.24
C SER A 917 6.66 -1.86 -8.21
N THR A 918 7.64 -1.60 -7.34
CA THR A 918 7.62 -0.55 -6.32
C THR A 918 9.01 0.09 -6.23
N CYS A 919 9.40 0.66 -5.08
CA CYS A 919 10.77 1.14 -4.87
C CYS A 919 11.80 0.00 -4.98
N CYS A 920 12.95 0.26 -5.59
CA CYS A 920 14.05 -0.71 -5.72
C CYS A 920 14.79 -1.04 -4.40
N GLY A 921 14.53 -0.30 -3.31
CA GLY A 921 15.16 -0.49 -2.01
C GLY A 921 16.61 0.02 -1.89
N MET A 922 17.25 0.51 -2.95
CA MET A 922 18.64 0.97 -2.89
C MET A 922 18.81 2.30 -2.12
N ALA A 923 17.91 3.28 -2.32
CA ALA A 923 17.90 4.55 -1.59
C ALA A 923 19.29 5.20 -1.43
N GLY A 924 19.95 5.48 -2.54
CA GLY A 924 21.34 5.93 -2.57
C GLY A 924 22.30 4.78 -2.28
N ASP A 925 22.96 4.80 -1.15
CA ASP A 925 23.88 3.73 -0.69
C ASP A 925 23.25 2.81 0.38
N ARG A 926 22.01 3.06 0.78
CA ARG A 926 21.32 2.31 1.86
C ARG A 926 21.24 0.81 1.54
N GLY A 927 20.91 0.44 0.30
CA GLY A 927 20.87 -0.95 -0.12
C GLY A 927 22.26 -1.61 -0.24
N LEU A 928 23.35 -0.84 -0.30
CA LEU A 928 24.69 -1.37 -0.16
C LEU A 928 25.08 -1.61 1.31
N LEU A 929 24.49 -0.82 2.22
CA LEU A 929 24.65 -1.01 3.68
C LEU A 929 23.74 -2.13 4.17
N HIS A 930 22.53 -2.26 3.61
CA HIS A 930 21.46 -3.19 3.97
C HIS A 930 20.97 -3.92 2.72
N PRO A 931 21.70 -4.94 2.22
CA PRO A 931 21.34 -5.67 0.99
C PRO A 931 20.00 -6.43 1.08
N GLU A 932 19.51 -6.66 2.29
CA GLU A 932 18.17 -7.20 2.54
C GLU A 932 17.04 -6.28 2.05
N LEU A 933 17.26 -4.97 1.92
CA LEU A 933 16.27 -4.01 1.42
C LEU A 933 15.97 -4.20 -0.07
N PRO A 934 16.97 -4.16 -1.00
CA PRO A 934 16.73 -4.48 -2.41
C PRO A 934 16.16 -5.89 -2.61
N ALA A 935 16.67 -6.87 -1.88
CA ALA A 935 16.17 -8.24 -1.95
C ALA A 935 14.68 -8.34 -1.56
N SER A 936 14.28 -7.65 -0.48
CA SER A 936 12.88 -7.57 -0.05
C SER A 936 12.00 -6.81 -1.05
N ALA A 937 12.48 -5.67 -1.54
CA ALA A 937 11.73 -4.77 -2.40
C ALA A 937 11.42 -5.38 -3.77
N LEU A 938 12.41 -6.05 -4.38
CA LEU A 938 12.35 -6.51 -5.76
C LEU A 938 11.97 -7.99 -5.92
N ARG A 939 11.79 -8.74 -4.82
CA ARG A 939 11.52 -10.19 -4.83
C ARG A 939 10.41 -10.57 -5.81
N ASP A 940 9.25 -9.91 -5.69
CA ASP A 940 8.04 -10.29 -6.41
C ASP A 940 8.12 -9.86 -7.90
N ALA A 941 8.71 -8.69 -8.17
CA ALA A 941 8.94 -8.21 -9.53
C ALA A 941 9.98 -9.07 -10.28
N ALA A 942 11.03 -9.51 -9.59
CA ALA A 942 12.03 -10.41 -10.16
C ALA A 942 11.43 -11.79 -10.48
N ALA A 943 10.58 -12.30 -9.60
CA ALA A 943 9.88 -13.57 -9.84
C ALA A 943 8.97 -13.49 -11.08
N GLU A 944 8.20 -12.39 -11.23
CA GLU A 944 7.34 -12.17 -12.41
C GLU A 944 8.16 -12.13 -13.72
N LEU A 945 9.30 -11.44 -13.72
CA LEU A 945 10.17 -11.38 -14.90
C LEU A 945 10.76 -12.77 -15.24
N ALA A 946 11.21 -13.51 -14.24
CA ALA A 946 11.75 -14.87 -14.44
C ALA A 946 10.69 -15.84 -14.97
N GLU A 947 9.45 -15.77 -14.50
CA GLU A 947 8.32 -16.58 -14.99
C GLU A 947 8.04 -16.30 -16.47
N ARG A 948 8.01 -15.01 -16.87
CA ARG A 948 7.83 -14.60 -18.27
C ARG A 948 8.96 -15.11 -19.19
N GLU A 949 10.19 -15.04 -18.72
CA GLU A 949 11.33 -15.58 -19.49
C GLU A 949 11.23 -17.11 -19.65
N ALA A 950 10.79 -17.82 -18.61
CA ALA A 950 10.54 -19.27 -18.66
C ALA A 950 9.42 -19.64 -19.64
N GLU A 951 8.43 -18.76 -19.83
CA GLU A 951 7.37 -18.87 -20.84
C GLU A 951 7.84 -18.49 -22.26
N GLY A 952 9.12 -18.17 -22.45
CA GLY A 952 9.69 -17.79 -23.74
C GLY A 952 9.48 -16.31 -24.12
N GLN A 953 9.01 -15.49 -23.18
CA GLN A 953 8.82 -14.05 -23.37
C GLN A 953 10.13 -13.29 -23.10
N ARG A 954 11.15 -13.47 -23.96
CA ARG A 954 12.45 -12.85 -23.80
C ARG A 954 12.38 -11.31 -23.85
N VAL A 955 13.10 -10.63 -22.94
CA VAL A 955 13.25 -9.18 -22.89
C VAL A 955 14.54 -8.77 -23.57
N ASP A 956 14.48 -7.81 -24.53
CA ASP A 956 15.64 -7.32 -25.29
C ASP A 956 16.41 -6.23 -24.55
N ALA A 957 15.71 -5.41 -23.74
CA ALA A 957 16.32 -4.38 -22.93
C ALA A 957 15.57 -4.18 -21.61
N HIS A 958 16.33 -3.95 -20.54
CA HIS A 958 15.80 -3.61 -19.22
C HIS A 958 16.20 -2.18 -18.88
N VAL A 959 15.24 -1.29 -18.65
CA VAL A 959 15.51 0.14 -18.49
C VAL A 959 14.93 0.72 -17.21
N CYS A 960 15.64 1.72 -16.67
CA CYS A 960 15.11 2.63 -15.66
C CYS A 960 15.75 4.03 -15.81
N SER A 961 15.57 4.93 -14.83
CA SER A 961 16.02 6.31 -14.87
C SER A 961 17.01 6.68 -13.76
N ASN A 962 17.60 5.68 -13.07
CA ASN A 962 18.41 5.97 -11.89
C ASN A 962 19.48 4.91 -11.66
N ARG A 963 20.75 5.29 -11.67
CA ARG A 963 21.93 4.40 -11.55
C ARG A 963 21.87 3.45 -10.35
N THR A 964 21.45 3.94 -9.19
CA THR A 964 21.37 3.08 -7.99
C THR A 964 20.27 2.03 -8.10
N CYS A 965 19.17 2.36 -8.78
CA CYS A 965 18.11 1.37 -9.06
C CYS A 965 18.59 0.32 -10.07
N GLU A 966 19.35 0.72 -11.10
CA GLU A 966 19.97 -0.23 -12.05
C GLU A 966 20.85 -1.26 -11.32
N ILE A 967 21.67 -0.81 -10.35
CA ILE A 967 22.51 -1.69 -9.53
C ILE A 967 21.64 -2.69 -8.74
N ALA A 968 20.60 -2.21 -8.06
CA ALA A 968 19.70 -3.06 -7.27
C ALA A 968 18.97 -4.08 -8.14
N LEU A 969 18.40 -3.63 -9.26
CA LEU A 969 17.65 -4.46 -10.19
C LEU A 969 18.54 -5.55 -10.78
N GLN A 970 19.73 -5.20 -11.27
CA GLN A 970 20.68 -6.16 -11.79
C GLN A 970 21.14 -7.17 -10.70
N GLN A 971 21.30 -6.71 -9.46
CA GLN A 971 21.70 -7.57 -8.35
C GLN A 971 20.63 -8.63 -8.03
N VAL A 972 19.35 -8.27 -8.09
CA VAL A 972 18.24 -9.15 -7.68
C VAL A 972 17.71 -9.98 -8.86
N THR A 973 17.58 -9.39 -10.06
CA THR A 973 17.05 -10.08 -11.24
C THR A 973 18.12 -10.84 -12.03
N GLY A 974 19.40 -10.48 -11.90
CA GLY A 974 20.48 -10.98 -12.76
C GLY A 974 20.52 -10.33 -14.16
N ALA A 975 19.49 -9.62 -14.57
CA ALA A 975 19.40 -8.96 -15.89
C ALA A 975 20.14 -7.61 -15.92
N PRO A 976 20.80 -7.24 -17.03
CA PRO A 976 21.50 -5.96 -17.13
C PRO A 976 20.51 -4.82 -17.32
N TYR A 977 20.39 -3.96 -16.29
CA TYR A 977 19.59 -2.73 -16.37
C TYR A 977 20.44 -1.54 -16.81
N GLU A 978 19.86 -0.69 -17.65
CA GLU A 978 20.49 0.54 -18.15
C GLU A 978 19.54 1.74 -18.10
N SER A 979 20.09 2.96 -18.24
CA SER A 979 19.24 4.15 -18.40
C SER A 979 18.49 4.10 -19.74
N PHE A 980 17.21 4.48 -19.73
CA PHE A 980 16.40 4.60 -20.95
C PHE A 980 17.04 5.52 -21.99
N VAL A 981 17.86 6.51 -21.58
CA VAL A 981 18.57 7.42 -22.47
C VAL A 981 19.53 6.67 -23.39
N LEU A 982 20.15 5.59 -22.92
CA LEU A 982 21.05 4.77 -23.74
C LEU A 982 20.27 4.00 -24.82
N ALA A 983 19.07 3.54 -24.52
CA ALA A 983 18.18 2.93 -25.50
C ALA A 983 17.69 3.97 -26.52
N LEU A 984 17.30 5.15 -26.05
CA LEU A 984 16.87 6.26 -26.91
C LEU A 984 18.00 6.68 -27.87
N GLU A 985 19.22 6.81 -27.39
CA GLU A 985 20.38 7.19 -28.22
C GLU A 985 20.65 6.16 -29.33
N ARG A 986 20.61 4.86 -28.99
CA ARG A 986 20.86 3.77 -29.96
C ARG A 986 19.79 3.62 -31.03
N LEU A 987 18.52 3.90 -30.68
CA LEU A 987 17.36 3.58 -31.51
C LEU A 987 16.81 4.78 -32.31
N THR A 988 17.46 5.95 -32.22
CA THR A 988 16.98 7.17 -32.90
C THR A 988 18.01 7.81 -33.80
N THR A 989 17.53 8.56 -34.83
CA THR A 989 18.33 9.47 -35.63
C THR A 989 17.62 10.82 -35.69
N ARG A 990 18.24 11.80 -36.37
CA ARG A 990 17.63 13.12 -36.54
C ARG A 990 16.41 13.02 -37.46
N ALA A 991 15.31 13.73 -37.08
CA ALA A 991 14.11 13.89 -37.87
C ALA A 991 14.34 14.70 -39.15
#